data_3b338ae0fc3ecc5ae2fecb9c1115194b
#
_entry.id   3b338ae0fc3ecc5ae2fecb9c1115194b
#
_cell.length_a   1.000
_cell.length_b   1.000
_cell.length_c   1.000
_cell.angle_alpha   90.00
_cell.angle_beta   90.00
_cell.angle_gamma   90.00
#
_symmetry.space_group_name_H-M   'P 1'
#
loop_
_entity.id
_entity.type
_entity.pdbx_description
1 polymer ?
#
loop_
_entity_poly.entity_id
_entity_poly.type
_entity_poly.pdbx_seq_one_letter_code
_entity_poly.pdbx_strand_id
1 'polypeptide(L)'
;MFTNRISNNLDQLQFFVEFLNENYETQKHLSLTPLHLAAGNGQLDLVNTLLGEGLDINSEIKYDAFTPLYFSIAKNRLEMVNFLIAHGADVNHRAILGFTPLSFASQQGYLDIVNTLIANGADLSTKTDKLNTPLHLAAENGHLDIVNVFIEKGLDVNAVNNDRARPLHSAVQNGNLEVVKALISQGSNINAGSSGIGNHKVDANITPLHLGTQTGRLDIVKVLLEAGANVNAKTDDKITPLHLASQNGFLELVDILLKAKSNVNAKDYENLTPLHLAAERNHFGVVKSLLLVRGIDVNAKGHDNSTALHIGSQNGHLEVVKLLIEKKANVNAKKNEGFTPLHLAIQQSHFEVSDFLIKNGANINTVDDQNWTPLHNAAYNGFSLKIVESLIAKGANINAKMDDGRRALHLAAEHNHLEIMNFLVENGADVNALDNRSWTPLHCAAYDGNLEVAKSLLDKGADINAKTVKSTTPLHFAVDHDHLEVVELLLEKEADINALDHTNWTPLHFAAEKGYDQIATVLLKHGADVNVKENQNKGTALHLAAQYGHPKVVKTLIINGADVNAKMDKNATPLHLGAQIGNLDIVRSLLMSGAYFNARAEGDRYVLPLHFAERRGNSEVIKLLKLTEKLFKAIEDNNYLGIESSIRDGAIIDSKNVDGRTPLHYAVNNGHIKVVNILLANGADATKVTNKGNTPLHTAASKGHKEIIEALLQRVSHNKLSDFINAKTIVKGTTSLHVATENSFFEAVKSLLKHGAIYNIKNKEGKTPLDLSRDQNITNLLKLVEELFENAKNGNVEIISKLRAIKPDERVAVTNARDDQGKSLVQVAVINKHSNLASRLLEILKSPDQSLQDVSVENRVKSLKL
;
A
#
# COMPACT_ATOMS: atom_id res chain seq x y z
N MET A 1 9.09 -18.46 36.29
CA MET A 1 8.28 -17.22 36.20
C MET A 1 8.60 -16.22 37.32
N PHE A 2 9.75 -16.35 38.01
CA PHE A 2 10.08 -15.52 39.16
C PHE A 2 11.27 -14.58 38.96
N THR A 3 11.84 -14.44 37.77
CA THR A 3 13.09 -13.72 37.55
C THR A 3 12.98 -12.34 36.91
N ASN A 4 11.80 -11.83 36.63
CA ASN A 4 11.66 -10.59 35.82
C ASN A 4 10.82 -9.46 36.47
N ARG A 5 10.73 -9.36 37.82
CA ARG A 5 9.90 -8.32 38.44
C ARG A 5 10.55 -7.52 39.58
N ILE A 6 11.87 -7.56 39.73
CA ILE A 6 12.47 -6.83 40.85
C ILE A 6 13.59 -5.91 40.35
N SER A 7 13.25 -4.65 40.11
CA SER A 7 14.17 -3.60 39.68
C SER A 7 14.70 -2.70 40.84
N ASN A 8 14.20 -2.80 42.06
CA ASN A 8 14.63 -1.99 43.20
C ASN A 8 14.92 -2.83 44.42
N ASN A 9 16.00 -2.49 45.14
CA ASN A 9 16.42 -3.23 46.35
C ASN A 9 15.42 -3.12 47.52
N LEU A 10 14.60 -2.06 47.57
CA LEU A 10 13.53 -1.90 48.55
C LEU A 10 12.47 -2.99 48.40
N ASP A 11 12.12 -3.30 47.19
CA ASP A 11 11.07 -4.28 46.86
C ASP A 11 11.46 -5.70 47.26
N GLN A 12 12.76 -6.04 47.24
CA GLN A 12 13.23 -7.37 47.62
C GLN A 12 13.20 -7.62 49.12
N LEU A 13 13.57 -6.63 49.94
CA LEU A 13 13.53 -6.76 51.39
C LEU A 13 12.12 -6.57 51.93
N GLN A 14 11.34 -5.71 51.35
CA GLN A 14 9.91 -5.56 51.64
C GLN A 14 9.17 -6.85 51.28
N PHE A 15 9.48 -7.46 50.17
CA PHE A 15 8.98 -8.78 49.78
C PHE A 15 9.39 -9.87 50.77
N PHE A 16 10.64 -9.83 51.30
CA PHE A 16 11.08 -10.77 52.34
C PHE A 16 10.32 -10.58 53.65
N VAL A 17 10.08 -9.35 54.11
CA VAL A 17 9.26 -9.05 55.29
C VAL A 17 7.81 -9.43 55.07
N GLU A 18 7.25 -9.17 53.90
CA GLU A 18 5.89 -9.57 53.51
C GLU A 18 5.78 -11.10 53.34
N PHE A 19 6.81 -11.74 52.79
CA PHE A 19 6.92 -13.18 52.64
C PHE A 19 6.94 -13.90 53.99
N LEU A 20 7.63 -13.32 54.99
CA LEU A 20 7.60 -13.87 56.36
C LEU A 20 6.21 -13.75 57.01
N ASN A 21 5.33 -12.94 56.44
CA ASN A 21 3.94 -12.78 56.92
C ASN A 21 2.93 -13.66 56.16
N GLU A 22 3.32 -14.31 55.04
CA GLU A 22 2.46 -15.19 54.23
C GLU A 22 2.56 -16.69 54.64
N ASN A 23 1.54 -17.46 54.28
CA ASN A 23 1.24 -18.82 54.72
C ASN A 23 2.31 -19.89 54.43
N TYR A 24 2.33 -20.90 55.31
CA TYR A 24 3.17 -22.08 55.44
C TYR A 24 3.53 -22.89 54.18
N GLU A 25 2.74 -22.85 53.11
CA GLU A 25 3.02 -23.64 51.89
C GLU A 25 4.08 -23.03 50.97
N THR A 26 4.26 -21.72 50.99
CA THR A 26 5.27 -21.01 50.20
C THR A 26 6.69 -21.14 50.77
N GLN A 27 6.79 -21.46 52.08
CA GLN A 27 8.04 -21.58 52.83
C GLN A 27 8.84 -22.89 52.54
N LYS A 28 8.22 -23.88 51.94
CA LYS A 28 8.80 -25.20 51.65
C LYS A 28 9.95 -25.21 50.63
N HIS A 29 10.12 -24.17 49.84
CA HIS A 29 11.15 -24.12 48.80
C HIS A 29 12.46 -23.45 49.21
N LEU A 30 12.55 -22.88 50.41
CA LEU A 30 13.66 -22.03 50.84
C LEU A 30 14.64 -22.68 51.84
N SER A 31 14.71 -23.98 52.00
CA SER A 31 15.65 -24.65 52.95
C SER A 31 15.60 -24.07 54.37
N LEU A 32 14.43 -23.56 54.80
CA LEU A 32 14.21 -23.06 56.16
C LEU A 32 14.38 -24.17 57.18
N THR A 33 15.27 -23.99 58.10
CA THR A 33 15.39 -24.92 59.24
C THR A 33 14.37 -24.59 60.33
N PRO A 34 13.97 -25.59 61.16
CA PRO A 34 13.12 -25.32 62.32
C PRO A 34 13.63 -24.20 63.22
N LEU A 35 14.94 -24.01 63.26
CA LEU A 35 15.59 -22.95 64.04
C LEU A 35 15.27 -21.55 63.54
N HIS A 36 15.24 -21.33 62.21
CA HIS A 36 14.86 -20.03 61.63
C HIS A 36 13.39 -19.67 61.97
N LEU A 37 12.46 -20.63 61.86
CA LEU A 37 11.06 -20.43 62.21
C LEU A 37 10.85 -20.17 63.69
N ALA A 38 11.50 -20.96 64.55
CA ALA A 38 11.43 -20.81 65.96
C ALA A 38 11.98 -19.44 66.40
N ALA A 39 13.09 -19.02 65.83
CA ALA A 39 13.71 -17.70 66.13
C ALA A 39 12.80 -16.56 65.67
N GLY A 40 12.21 -16.62 64.45
CA GLY A 40 11.25 -15.63 63.95
C GLY A 40 9.96 -15.56 64.77
N ASN A 41 9.52 -16.69 65.30
CA ASN A 41 8.30 -16.76 66.12
C ASN A 41 8.59 -16.40 67.63
N GLY A 42 9.83 -16.22 68.00
CA GLY A 42 10.19 -15.89 69.37
C GLY A 42 10.04 -17.04 70.36
N GLN A 43 10.16 -18.29 69.96
CA GLN A 43 9.96 -19.52 70.72
C GLN A 43 11.26 -19.91 71.40
N LEU A 44 11.62 -19.24 72.54
CA LEU A 44 12.88 -19.42 73.28
C LEU A 44 13.18 -20.87 73.63
N ASP A 45 12.19 -21.54 74.22
CA ASP A 45 12.37 -22.95 74.65
C ASP A 45 12.63 -23.89 73.49
N LEU A 46 11.97 -23.67 72.38
CA LEU A 46 12.18 -24.47 71.15
C LEU A 46 13.55 -24.18 70.53
N VAL A 47 13.97 -22.92 70.50
CA VAL A 47 15.31 -22.55 70.02
C VAL A 47 16.39 -23.18 70.90
N ASN A 48 16.25 -23.10 72.26
CA ASN A 48 17.20 -23.72 73.17
C ASN A 48 17.27 -25.25 73.01
N THR A 49 16.14 -25.91 72.78
CA THR A 49 16.10 -27.36 72.50
C THR A 49 16.81 -27.71 71.18
N LEU A 50 16.51 -26.98 70.14
CA LEU A 50 17.12 -27.20 68.76
C LEU A 50 18.62 -26.94 68.76
N LEU A 51 19.12 -25.94 69.52
CA LEU A 51 20.55 -25.71 69.73
C LEU A 51 21.21 -26.82 70.55
N GLY A 52 20.49 -27.37 71.59
CA GLY A 52 20.94 -28.54 72.33
C GLY A 52 21.02 -29.82 71.49
N GLU A 53 20.23 -29.95 70.45
CA GLU A 53 20.27 -31.01 69.47
C GLU A 53 21.43 -30.85 68.45
N GLY A 54 22.20 -29.76 68.57
CA GLY A 54 23.38 -29.51 67.74
C GLY A 54 23.12 -28.77 66.43
N LEU A 55 21.95 -28.10 66.27
CA LEU A 55 21.73 -27.27 65.12
C LEU A 55 22.64 -26.01 65.20
N ASP A 56 23.24 -25.65 64.08
CA ASP A 56 24.08 -24.44 63.98
C ASP A 56 23.24 -23.17 64.06
N ILE A 57 23.57 -22.37 65.06
CA ILE A 57 22.93 -21.08 65.37
C ILE A 57 23.13 -20.07 64.26
N ASN A 58 24.17 -20.23 63.44
CA ASN A 58 24.51 -19.42 62.26
C ASN A 58 24.14 -20.10 60.93
N SER A 59 23.29 -21.15 61.01
CA SER A 59 22.80 -21.80 59.78
C SER A 59 22.18 -20.79 58.82
N GLU A 60 22.52 -20.90 57.52
CA GLU A 60 22.04 -20.01 56.49
C GLU A 60 20.92 -20.63 55.65
N ILE A 61 19.96 -19.83 55.27
CA ILE A 61 19.03 -20.25 54.22
C ILE A 61 19.72 -20.19 52.86
N LYS A 62 19.39 -21.18 52.01
CA LYS A 62 19.95 -21.29 50.66
C LYS A 62 19.59 -20.06 49.83
N TYR A 63 20.55 -19.47 49.13
CA TYR A 63 20.52 -18.29 48.24
C TYR A 63 20.55 -16.92 48.92
N ASP A 64 19.92 -16.72 50.07
CA ASP A 64 19.82 -15.41 50.72
C ASP A 64 20.77 -15.23 51.89
N ALA A 65 21.37 -16.31 52.37
CA ALA A 65 22.29 -16.36 53.51
C ALA A 65 21.75 -15.70 54.79
N PHE A 66 20.43 -15.70 55.02
CA PHE A 66 19.85 -15.23 56.29
C PHE A 66 19.99 -16.28 57.37
N THR A 67 20.45 -15.87 58.56
CA THR A 67 20.56 -16.71 59.71
C THR A 67 19.32 -16.56 60.63
N PRO A 68 19.11 -17.43 61.67
CA PRO A 68 18.02 -17.29 62.63
C PRO A 68 17.97 -15.89 63.32
N LEU A 69 19.12 -15.23 63.41
CA LEU A 69 19.19 -13.87 63.95
C LEU A 69 18.43 -12.86 63.03
N TYR A 70 18.53 -12.98 61.74
CA TYR A 70 17.77 -12.10 60.83
C TYR A 70 16.25 -12.32 60.92
N PHE A 71 15.80 -13.56 61.15
CA PHE A 71 14.38 -13.86 61.33
C PHE A 71 13.84 -13.27 62.65
N SER A 72 14.63 -13.31 63.68
CA SER A 72 14.27 -12.67 64.96
C SER A 72 14.21 -11.12 64.87
N ILE A 73 15.15 -10.53 64.12
CA ILE A 73 15.14 -9.09 63.83
C ILE A 73 13.92 -8.74 62.94
N ALA A 74 13.69 -9.44 61.84
CA ALA A 74 12.57 -9.19 60.91
C ALA A 74 11.21 -9.16 61.65
N LYS A 75 11.05 -9.95 62.69
CA LYS A 75 9.83 -9.99 63.55
C LYS A 75 9.92 -9.15 64.78
N ASN A 76 10.96 -8.30 64.93
CA ASN A 76 11.19 -7.43 66.08
C ASN A 76 11.17 -8.18 67.43
N ARG A 77 11.84 -9.35 67.50
CA ARG A 77 11.88 -10.19 68.74
C ARG A 77 13.13 -9.91 69.56
N LEU A 78 13.12 -8.82 70.27
CA LEU A 78 14.29 -8.38 71.08
C LEU A 78 14.81 -9.46 71.99
N GLU A 79 13.93 -10.15 72.75
CA GLU A 79 14.33 -11.20 73.69
C GLU A 79 15.02 -12.37 72.92
N MET A 80 14.51 -12.74 71.78
CA MET A 80 15.12 -13.76 70.94
C MET A 80 16.47 -13.31 70.37
N VAL A 81 16.56 -12.04 69.89
CA VAL A 81 17.85 -11.45 69.51
C VAL A 81 18.88 -11.54 70.60
N ASN A 82 18.54 -11.11 71.84
CA ASN A 82 19.43 -11.23 72.96
C ASN A 82 19.82 -12.69 73.24
N PHE A 83 18.87 -13.59 73.20
CA PHE A 83 19.09 -15.02 73.45
C PHE A 83 20.06 -15.60 72.36
N LEU A 84 19.82 -15.35 71.10
CA LEU A 84 20.68 -15.86 70.02
C LEU A 84 22.10 -15.28 70.14
N ILE A 85 22.27 -13.99 70.41
CA ILE A 85 23.60 -13.36 70.60
C ILE A 85 24.34 -13.98 71.74
N ALA A 86 23.66 -14.17 72.92
CA ALA A 86 24.25 -14.80 74.09
C ALA A 86 24.72 -16.24 73.83
N HIS A 87 24.14 -16.93 72.87
CA HIS A 87 24.53 -18.29 72.50
C HIS A 87 25.44 -18.33 71.24
N GLY A 88 26.02 -17.21 70.81
CA GLY A 88 27.06 -17.16 69.77
C GLY A 88 26.61 -16.91 68.36
N ALA A 89 25.42 -16.32 68.21
CA ALA A 89 24.99 -15.84 66.89
C ALA A 89 25.97 -14.75 66.39
N ASP A 90 26.37 -14.87 65.11
CA ASP A 90 27.27 -13.87 64.51
C ASP A 90 26.50 -12.58 64.20
N VAL A 91 26.79 -11.54 64.98
CA VAL A 91 26.22 -10.20 64.88
C VAL A 91 26.70 -9.42 63.68
N ASN A 92 27.74 -9.92 62.96
CA ASN A 92 28.33 -9.30 61.75
C ASN A 92 28.14 -10.15 60.50
N HIS A 93 27.33 -11.19 60.58
CA HIS A 93 27.05 -12.04 59.42
C HIS A 93 26.57 -11.24 58.24
N ARG A 94 27.04 -11.54 57.05
CA ARG A 94 26.64 -10.85 55.81
C ARG A 94 25.68 -11.73 55.00
N ALA A 95 24.46 -11.28 54.90
CA ALA A 95 23.42 -11.88 54.08
C ALA A 95 23.42 -11.30 52.64
N ILE A 96 22.42 -11.71 51.82
CA ILE A 96 22.26 -11.22 50.45
C ILE A 96 22.37 -9.70 50.40
N LEU A 97 22.88 -9.18 49.28
CA LEU A 97 23.12 -7.74 49.04
C LEU A 97 24.07 -7.10 50.07
N GLY A 98 24.82 -7.90 50.81
CA GLY A 98 25.77 -7.46 51.80
C GLY A 98 25.15 -6.86 53.07
N PHE A 99 23.90 -7.12 53.37
CA PHE A 99 23.28 -6.70 54.62
C PHE A 99 23.90 -7.40 55.80
N THR A 100 24.10 -6.63 56.90
CA THR A 100 24.41 -7.18 58.21
C THR A 100 23.19 -7.07 59.14
N PRO A 101 23.09 -7.82 60.26
CA PRO A 101 22.03 -7.66 61.25
C PRO A 101 21.79 -6.22 61.65
N LEU A 102 22.86 -5.44 61.80
CA LEU A 102 22.80 -4.03 62.17
C LEU A 102 22.18 -3.21 61.05
N SER A 103 22.62 -3.38 59.80
CA SER A 103 22.08 -2.65 58.64
C SER A 103 20.61 -2.99 58.42
N PHE A 104 20.23 -4.24 58.63
CA PHE A 104 18.85 -4.69 58.50
C PHE A 104 17.97 -4.11 59.63
N ALA A 105 18.39 -4.17 60.87
CA ALA A 105 17.66 -3.57 61.96
C ALA A 105 17.52 -2.04 61.82
N SER A 106 18.56 -1.38 61.29
CA SER A 106 18.56 0.07 61.00
C SER A 106 17.54 0.45 59.95
N GLN A 107 17.40 -0.38 58.91
CA GLN A 107 16.40 -0.17 57.86
C GLN A 107 14.97 -0.35 58.38
N GLN A 108 14.77 -1.31 59.32
CA GLN A 108 13.47 -1.61 59.90
C GLN A 108 13.05 -0.65 61.03
N GLY A 109 13.97 0.15 61.56
CA GLY A 109 13.67 1.10 62.61
C GLY A 109 13.64 0.50 64.03
N TYR A 110 14.26 -0.64 64.29
CA TYR A 110 14.23 -1.32 65.58
C TYR A 110 15.33 -0.85 66.47
N LEU A 111 15.10 0.30 67.16
CA LEU A 111 16.07 0.98 67.98
C LEU A 111 16.68 0.07 69.05
N ASP A 112 15.86 -0.68 69.80
CA ASP A 112 16.36 -1.54 70.89
C ASP A 112 17.27 -2.65 70.39
N ILE A 113 16.91 -3.22 69.18
CA ILE A 113 17.73 -4.23 68.56
C ILE A 113 19.03 -3.61 68.04
N VAL A 114 18.98 -2.42 67.41
CA VAL A 114 20.17 -1.67 66.97
C VAL A 114 21.11 -1.45 68.17
N ASN A 115 20.61 -0.97 69.30
CA ASN A 115 21.41 -0.77 70.54
C ASN A 115 21.98 -2.09 71.02
N THR A 116 21.21 -3.15 71.03
CA THR A 116 21.66 -4.49 71.41
C THR A 116 22.80 -4.99 70.54
N LEU A 117 22.64 -4.88 69.22
CA LEU A 117 23.68 -5.31 68.28
C LEU A 117 24.97 -4.49 68.46
N ILE A 118 24.87 -3.17 68.66
CA ILE A 118 26.01 -2.30 68.86
C ILE A 118 26.74 -2.70 70.23
N ALA A 119 25.98 -2.92 71.30
CA ALA A 119 26.53 -3.33 72.58
C ALA A 119 27.27 -4.67 72.52
N ASN A 120 26.89 -5.55 71.54
CA ASN A 120 27.52 -6.85 71.37
C ASN A 120 28.51 -6.89 70.22
N GLY A 121 29.09 -5.75 69.79
CA GLY A 121 30.21 -5.68 68.87
C GLY A 121 29.81 -5.74 67.34
N ALA A 122 28.60 -5.30 67.02
CA ALA A 122 28.26 -5.09 65.59
C ALA A 122 29.19 -4.00 65.03
N ASP A 123 29.76 -4.31 63.86
CA ASP A 123 30.64 -3.41 63.14
C ASP A 123 29.86 -2.28 62.47
N LEU A 124 30.00 -1.09 62.95
CA LEU A 124 29.38 0.14 62.49
C LEU A 124 29.88 0.59 61.13
N SER A 125 31.04 0.07 60.64
CA SER A 125 31.67 0.45 59.39
C SER A 125 31.18 -0.40 58.20
N THR A 126 30.32 -1.37 58.48
CA THR A 126 29.79 -2.28 57.46
C THR A 126 29.02 -1.53 56.38
N LYS A 127 29.13 -2.04 55.16
CA LYS A 127 28.42 -1.47 54.02
C LYS A 127 27.73 -2.58 53.22
N THR A 128 26.54 -2.33 52.75
CA THR A 128 25.86 -3.20 51.75
C THR A 128 26.66 -3.26 50.46
N ASP A 129 26.27 -4.14 49.54
CA ASP A 129 26.90 -4.23 48.18
C ASP A 129 26.78 -2.94 47.39
N LYS A 130 25.76 -2.11 47.69
CA LYS A 130 25.64 -0.74 47.18
C LYS A 130 26.42 0.29 47.97
N LEU A 131 27.28 -0.13 48.91
CA LEU A 131 28.03 0.70 49.82
C LEU A 131 27.18 1.57 50.76
N ASN A 132 25.88 1.28 50.94
CA ASN A 132 25.07 1.94 51.96
C ASN A 132 25.56 1.54 53.34
N THR A 133 25.83 2.54 54.17
CA THR A 133 26.10 2.34 55.62
C THR A 133 24.78 2.17 56.40
N PRO A 134 24.78 1.66 57.65
CA PRO A 134 23.58 1.64 58.49
C PRO A 134 22.90 3.01 58.63
N LEU A 135 23.70 4.10 58.61
CA LEU A 135 23.19 5.48 58.65
C LEU A 135 22.44 5.87 57.38
N HIS A 136 22.84 5.40 56.17
CA HIS A 136 22.08 5.62 54.95
C HIS A 136 20.68 4.99 55.06
N LEU A 137 20.60 3.74 55.53
CA LEU A 137 19.38 2.99 55.66
C LEU A 137 18.41 3.57 56.68
N ALA A 138 18.94 3.97 57.85
CA ALA A 138 18.15 4.66 58.86
C ALA A 138 17.64 6.02 58.35
N ALA A 139 18.49 6.78 57.65
CA ALA A 139 18.12 8.07 57.07
C ALA A 139 17.11 7.96 55.94
N GLU A 140 17.23 6.94 55.09
CA GLU A 140 16.31 6.63 54.00
C GLU A 140 14.88 6.35 54.53
N ASN A 141 14.80 5.61 55.65
CA ASN A 141 13.52 5.18 56.23
C ASN A 141 13.00 6.12 57.31
N GLY A 142 13.70 7.21 57.61
CA GLY A 142 13.24 8.25 58.54
C GLY A 142 13.38 7.92 60.02
N HIS A 143 14.22 6.96 60.42
CA HIS A 143 14.39 6.49 61.81
C HIS A 143 15.31 7.43 62.62
N LEU A 144 14.76 8.57 62.98
CA LEU A 144 15.52 9.65 63.68
C LEU A 144 16.29 9.17 64.86
N ASP A 145 15.70 8.36 65.76
CA ASP A 145 16.38 7.90 66.97
C ASP A 145 17.61 7.04 66.64
N ILE A 146 17.52 6.19 65.65
CA ILE A 146 18.65 5.38 65.14
C ILE A 146 19.72 6.27 64.52
N VAL A 147 19.30 7.27 63.72
CA VAL A 147 20.21 8.27 63.12
C VAL A 147 20.99 8.99 64.23
N ASN A 148 20.34 9.41 65.33
CA ASN A 148 20.99 10.07 66.48
C ASN A 148 21.97 9.14 67.16
N VAL A 149 21.61 7.89 67.37
CA VAL A 149 22.53 6.88 67.95
C VAL A 149 23.79 6.73 67.07
N PHE A 150 23.65 6.65 65.77
CA PHE A 150 24.78 6.52 64.86
C PHE A 150 25.67 7.77 64.80
N ILE A 151 25.05 8.95 64.85
CA ILE A 151 25.79 10.25 65.02
C ILE A 151 26.57 10.27 66.34
N GLU A 152 25.97 9.91 67.46
CA GLU A 152 26.66 9.84 68.80
C GLU A 152 27.80 8.83 68.76
N LYS A 153 27.68 7.73 68.00
CA LYS A 153 28.75 6.74 67.84
C LYS A 153 29.80 7.15 66.83
N GLY A 154 29.71 8.36 66.26
CA GLY A 154 30.73 8.93 65.36
C GLY A 154 30.71 8.39 63.96
N LEU A 155 29.57 7.85 63.41
CA LEU A 155 29.47 7.47 62.05
C LEU A 155 29.56 8.71 61.13
N ASP A 156 30.28 8.56 60.04
CA ASP A 156 30.47 9.64 59.06
C ASP A 156 29.14 10.02 58.37
N VAL A 157 28.58 11.17 58.74
CA VAL A 157 27.38 11.76 58.18
C VAL A 157 27.54 12.11 56.70
N ASN A 158 28.79 12.11 56.20
CA ASN A 158 29.14 12.36 54.80
C ASN A 158 29.59 11.09 54.04
N ALA A 159 29.41 9.90 54.63
CA ALA A 159 29.71 8.64 53.97
C ALA A 159 29.02 8.58 52.63
N VAL A 160 29.65 7.98 51.63
CA VAL A 160 29.13 7.86 50.26
C VAL A 160 28.87 6.40 49.93
N ASN A 161 27.76 6.18 49.21
CA ASN A 161 27.43 4.89 48.58
C ASN A 161 27.91 4.83 47.11
N ASN A 162 27.55 3.76 46.38
CA ASN A 162 27.93 3.57 44.98
C ASN A 162 27.41 4.68 44.03
N ASP A 163 26.29 5.28 44.38
CA ASP A 163 25.69 6.39 43.66
C ASP A 163 26.23 7.75 44.12
N ARG A 164 27.34 7.75 44.90
CA ARG A 164 27.92 8.95 45.54
C ARG A 164 26.92 9.70 46.42
N ALA A 165 25.76 9.09 46.68
CA ALA A 165 24.76 9.65 47.58
C ALA A 165 25.22 9.53 49.04
N ARG A 166 24.84 10.50 49.84
CA ARG A 166 25.09 10.56 51.29
C ARG A 166 23.78 10.32 52.05
N PRO A 167 23.81 10.02 53.36
CA PRO A 167 22.59 9.88 54.15
C PRO A 167 21.61 11.05 53.99
N LEU A 168 22.11 12.27 53.82
CA LEU A 168 21.28 13.46 53.56
C LEU A 168 20.49 13.36 52.26
N HIS A 169 21.07 12.79 51.19
CA HIS A 169 20.33 12.59 49.91
C HIS A 169 19.18 11.61 50.11
N SER A 170 19.43 10.49 50.80
CA SER A 170 18.39 9.50 51.10
C SER A 170 17.25 10.07 51.93
N ALA A 171 17.60 10.83 52.97
CA ALA A 171 16.61 11.47 53.85
C ALA A 171 15.72 12.49 53.12
N VAL A 172 16.33 13.31 52.23
CA VAL A 172 15.64 14.33 51.45
C VAL A 172 14.72 13.68 50.42
N GLN A 173 15.21 12.66 49.70
CA GLN A 173 14.43 11.95 48.68
C GLN A 173 13.15 11.35 49.22
N ASN A 174 13.24 10.77 50.42
CA ASN A 174 12.09 10.12 51.07
C ASN A 174 11.25 11.07 51.95
N GLY A 175 11.67 12.32 52.09
CA GLY A 175 10.89 13.35 52.77
C GLY A 175 11.01 13.33 54.28
N ASN A 176 12.11 12.83 54.83
CA ASN A 176 12.33 12.64 56.29
C ASN A 176 12.85 13.92 56.93
N LEU A 177 11.99 14.92 57.12
CA LEU A 177 12.35 16.27 57.54
C LEU A 177 13.19 16.31 58.82
N GLU A 178 12.82 15.59 59.86
CA GLU A 178 13.55 15.66 61.16
C GLU A 178 14.95 15.01 61.02
N VAL A 179 15.07 13.94 60.25
CA VAL A 179 16.38 13.34 59.90
C VAL A 179 17.24 14.32 59.09
N VAL A 180 16.63 15.05 58.13
CA VAL A 180 17.31 16.09 57.34
C VAL A 180 17.89 17.16 58.30
N LYS A 181 17.09 17.67 59.23
CA LYS A 181 17.54 18.66 60.25
C LYS A 181 18.70 18.12 61.11
N ALA A 182 18.56 16.88 61.59
CA ALA A 182 19.58 16.23 62.37
C ALA A 182 20.91 16.11 61.61
N LEU A 183 20.88 15.59 60.38
CA LEU A 183 22.08 15.44 59.59
C LEU A 183 22.74 16.79 59.26
N ILE A 184 21.95 17.81 58.91
CA ILE A 184 22.46 19.18 58.66
C ILE A 184 23.16 19.75 59.87
N SER A 185 22.55 19.62 61.09
CA SER A 185 23.12 20.13 62.34
C SER A 185 24.49 19.50 62.72
N GLN A 186 24.74 18.29 62.17
CA GLN A 186 25.98 17.53 62.33
C GLN A 186 26.98 17.70 61.21
N GLY A 187 26.79 18.71 60.37
CA GLY A 187 27.76 19.09 59.31
C GLY A 187 27.69 18.23 58.02
N SER A 188 26.54 17.69 57.72
CA SER A 188 26.37 17.07 56.41
C SER A 188 26.63 18.06 55.29
N ASN A 189 27.33 17.65 54.21
CA ASN A 189 27.58 18.49 53.07
C ASN A 189 26.30 18.69 52.21
N ILE A 190 25.67 19.83 52.40
CA ILE A 190 24.38 20.22 51.81
C ILE A 190 24.46 20.39 50.30
N ASN A 191 25.67 20.65 49.75
CA ASN A 191 25.90 20.92 48.34
C ASN A 191 26.60 19.75 47.62
N ALA A 192 26.68 18.60 48.28
CA ALA A 192 27.30 17.44 47.64
C ALA A 192 26.46 16.92 46.49
N GLY A 193 27.11 16.55 45.38
CA GLY A 193 26.45 15.90 44.26
C GLY A 193 26.47 14.38 44.37
N SER A 194 25.39 13.74 43.97
CA SER A 194 25.25 12.30 43.78
C SER A 194 25.10 11.96 42.26
N SER A 195 25.24 10.68 41.91
CA SER A 195 25.13 10.20 40.51
C SER A 195 23.68 9.84 40.12
N GLY A 196 22.70 10.31 40.90
CA GLY A 196 21.28 9.95 40.66
C GLY A 196 20.90 8.63 41.36
N ILE A 197 19.75 8.64 42.03
CA ILE A 197 19.20 7.48 42.75
C ILE A 197 18.04 6.95 41.84
N GLY A 198 18.19 5.75 41.31
CA GLY A 198 17.18 5.09 40.45
C GLY A 198 17.64 4.81 39.02
N ASN A 199 16.72 4.50 38.12
CA ASN A 199 16.96 4.06 36.73
C ASN A 199 17.53 5.14 35.77
N HIS A 200 17.77 6.37 36.23
CA HIS A 200 18.28 7.48 35.44
C HIS A 200 19.77 7.69 35.70
N LYS A 201 20.61 6.84 35.12
CA LYS A 201 22.11 6.91 35.24
C LYS A 201 22.77 8.02 34.41
N VAL A 202 22.01 9.00 33.94
CA VAL A 202 22.54 10.00 32.99
C VAL A 202 22.95 11.31 33.67
N ASP A 203 22.31 11.67 34.80
CA ASP A 203 22.58 12.90 35.55
C ASP A 203 23.49 12.67 36.74
N ALA A 204 24.65 13.26 36.77
CA ALA A 204 25.51 13.35 37.93
C ALA A 204 25.40 14.76 38.57
N ASN A 205 25.92 14.92 39.77
CA ASN A 205 25.88 16.14 40.57
C ASN A 205 24.50 16.56 41.11
N ILE A 206 23.60 15.60 41.32
CA ILE A 206 22.30 15.85 41.94
C ILE A 206 22.51 16.19 43.43
N THR A 207 22.22 17.43 43.83
CA THR A 207 22.31 17.86 45.23
C THR A 207 21.05 17.55 46.02
N PRO A 208 21.10 17.55 47.36
CA PRO A 208 19.88 17.43 48.18
C PRO A 208 18.80 18.45 47.80
N LEU A 209 19.16 19.68 47.40
CA LEU A 209 18.20 20.68 46.96
C LEU A 209 17.49 20.29 45.64
N HIS A 210 18.20 19.65 44.71
CA HIS A 210 17.55 19.10 43.49
C HIS A 210 16.52 18.02 43.87
N LEU A 211 16.88 17.08 44.77
CA LEU A 211 15.96 16.01 45.19
C LEU A 211 14.74 16.55 45.91
N GLY A 212 14.93 17.46 46.86
CA GLY A 212 13.83 18.09 47.58
C GLY A 212 12.90 18.87 46.68
N THR A 213 13.44 19.52 45.64
CA THR A 213 12.66 20.25 44.66
C THR A 213 11.94 19.29 43.68
N GLN A 214 12.59 18.24 43.22
CA GLN A 214 12.01 17.24 42.33
C GLN A 214 10.82 16.51 42.99
N THR A 215 10.94 16.22 44.31
CA THR A 215 9.91 15.54 45.09
C THR A 215 8.83 16.47 45.65
N GLY A 216 8.94 17.77 45.43
CA GLY A 216 7.96 18.73 45.86
C GLY A 216 7.98 19.04 47.40
N ARG A 217 9.06 18.72 48.11
CA ARG A 217 9.16 18.83 49.59
C ARG A 217 9.48 20.25 50.05
N LEU A 218 8.43 21.05 50.12
CA LEU A 218 8.52 22.46 50.46
C LEU A 218 9.21 22.74 51.77
N ASP A 219 8.89 21.99 52.85
CA ASP A 219 9.47 22.06 54.19
C ASP A 219 10.98 21.74 54.16
N ILE A 220 11.38 20.68 53.46
CA ILE A 220 12.79 20.30 53.34
C ILE A 220 13.58 21.33 52.53
N VAL A 221 13.00 21.82 51.40
CA VAL A 221 13.64 22.84 50.56
C VAL A 221 13.90 24.12 51.39
N LYS A 222 12.95 24.54 52.22
CA LYS A 222 13.16 25.69 53.15
C LYS A 222 14.36 25.45 54.06
N VAL A 223 14.39 24.31 54.73
CA VAL A 223 15.50 23.95 55.68
C VAL A 223 16.85 23.90 54.94
N LEU A 224 16.91 23.32 53.74
CA LEU A 224 18.13 23.28 52.97
C LEU A 224 18.61 24.69 52.56
N LEU A 225 17.70 25.56 52.13
CA LEU A 225 18.04 26.95 51.75
C LEU A 225 18.49 27.78 52.95
N GLU A 226 17.84 27.66 54.08
CA GLU A 226 18.21 28.29 55.34
C GLU A 226 19.61 27.83 55.83
N ALA A 227 19.93 26.56 55.56
CA ALA A 227 21.25 25.98 55.85
C ALA A 227 22.36 26.34 54.86
N GLY A 228 22.03 27.12 53.77
CA GLY A 228 23.00 27.59 52.77
C GLY A 228 23.17 26.70 51.55
N ALA A 229 22.15 25.91 51.20
CA ALA A 229 22.17 25.20 49.93
C ALA A 229 22.34 26.15 48.74
N ASN A 230 23.18 25.78 47.77
CA ASN A 230 23.37 26.56 46.57
C ASN A 230 22.11 26.49 45.70
N VAL A 231 21.33 27.56 45.70
CA VAL A 231 20.06 27.68 44.94
C VAL A 231 20.26 27.56 43.41
N ASN A 232 21.51 27.80 42.95
CA ASN A 232 21.89 27.73 41.54
C ASN A 232 22.78 26.52 41.24
N ALA A 233 22.79 25.51 42.09
CA ALA A 233 23.50 24.27 41.83
C ALA A 233 23.04 23.67 40.51
N LYS A 234 23.97 23.04 39.83
CA LYS A 234 23.71 22.44 38.50
C LYS A 234 24.05 20.98 38.54
N THR A 235 23.20 20.16 37.96
CA THR A 235 23.54 18.79 37.56
C THR A 235 24.50 18.82 36.38
N ASP A 236 25.01 17.67 35.93
CA ASP A 236 25.86 17.57 34.72
C ASP A 236 25.10 18.03 33.47
N ASP A 237 23.81 17.81 33.39
CA ASP A 237 22.92 18.35 32.35
C ASP A 237 22.52 19.82 32.59
N LYS A 238 23.22 20.50 33.49
CA LYS A 238 23.04 21.90 33.86
C LYS A 238 21.66 22.24 34.44
N ILE A 239 20.86 21.23 34.80
CA ILE A 239 19.54 21.41 35.42
C ILE A 239 19.75 22.08 36.78
N THR A 240 18.94 23.09 37.08
CA THR A 240 18.91 23.73 38.40
C THR A 240 17.64 23.37 39.15
N PRO A 241 17.61 23.55 40.49
CA PRO A 241 16.35 23.35 41.24
C PRO A 241 15.18 24.14 40.67
N LEU A 242 15.41 25.36 40.14
CA LEU A 242 14.34 26.14 39.53
C LEU A 242 13.81 25.52 38.22
N HIS A 243 14.63 24.81 37.44
CA HIS A 243 14.16 24.02 36.30
C HIS A 243 13.19 22.93 36.74
N LEU A 244 13.57 22.14 37.78
CA LEU A 244 12.73 21.06 38.31
C LEU A 244 11.42 21.57 38.89
N ALA A 245 11.46 22.64 39.70
CA ALA A 245 10.24 23.24 40.22
C ALA A 245 9.31 23.75 39.12
N SER A 246 9.89 24.34 38.06
CA SER A 246 9.14 24.90 36.95
C SER A 246 8.53 23.80 36.07
N GLN A 247 9.28 22.72 35.82
CA GLN A 247 8.82 21.57 35.04
C GLN A 247 7.67 20.83 35.73
N ASN A 248 7.74 20.72 37.05
CA ASN A 248 6.73 20.00 37.86
C ASN A 248 5.55 20.89 38.28
N GLY A 249 5.61 22.18 38.02
CA GLY A 249 4.50 23.09 38.33
C GLY A 249 4.41 23.46 39.82
N PHE A 250 5.46 23.30 40.59
CA PHE A 250 5.47 23.56 42.04
C PHE A 250 5.62 25.07 42.36
N LEU A 251 4.50 25.80 42.24
CA LEU A 251 4.46 27.26 42.34
C LEU A 251 5.10 27.78 43.62
N GLU A 252 4.76 27.19 44.78
CA GLU A 252 5.32 27.65 46.06
C GLU A 252 6.83 27.43 46.14
N LEU A 253 7.35 26.36 45.59
CA LEU A 253 8.78 26.12 45.47
C LEU A 253 9.46 27.10 44.52
N VAL A 254 8.85 27.39 43.39
CA VAL A 254 9.34 28.42 42.45
C VAL A 254 9.45 29.77 43.21
N ASP A 255 8.44 30.20 43.93
CA ASP A 255 8.43 31.47 44.65
C ASP A 255 9.53 31.53 45.73
N ILE A 256 9.78 30.43 46.43
CA ILE A 256 10.84 30.36 47.46
C ILE A 256 12.22 30.38 46.80
N LEU A 257 12.43 29.63 45.72
CA LEU A 257 13.68 29.61 45.00
C LEU A 257 14.00 30.99 44.41
N LEU A 258 12.98 31.68 43.82
CA LEU A 258 13.14 33.06 43.35
C LEU A 258 13.50 34.04 44.46
N LYS A 259 12.85 33.95 45.65
CA LYS A 259 13.20 34.73 46.80
C LYS A 259 14.66 34.47 47.29
N ALA A 260 15.13 33.22 47.14
CA ALA A 260 16.52 32.83 47.40
C ALA A 260 17.49 33.24 46.26
N LYS A 261 17.07 34.07 45.30
CA LYS A 261 17.85 34.60 44.16
C LYS A 261 18.31 33.54 43.16
N SER A 262 17.46 32.58 42.86
CA SER A 262 17.70 31.68 41.72
C SER A 262 17.87 32.45 40.43
N ASN A 263 18.79 32.00 39.59
CA ASN A 263 18.94 32.54 38.25
C ASN A 263 17.76 32.13 37.34
N VAL A 264 16.81 33.05 37.13
CA VAL A 264 15.58 32.82 36.34
C VAL A 264 15.88 32.50 34.84
N ASN A 265 17.03 32.88 34.32
CA ASN A 265 17.47 32.65 32.98
C ASN A 265 18.54 31.53 32.90
N ALA A 266 18.67 30.70 33.93
CA ALA A 266 19.56 29.55 33.85
C ALA A 266 19.21 28.68 32.67
N LYS A 267 20.21 28.14 32.03
CA LYS A 267 20.05 27.27 30.84
C LYS A 267 20.53 25.87 31.19
N ASP A 268 19.76 24.87 30.86
CA ASP A 268 20.12 23.46 30.89
C ASP A 268 21.02 23.09 29.70
N TYR A 269 21.24 21.78 29.48
CA TYR A 269 22.05 21.26 28.36
C TYR A 269 21.42 21.60 27.00
N GLU A 270 20.09 21.60 26.88
CA GLU A 270 19.34 21.97 25.66
C GLU A 270 19.13 23.49 25.54
N ASN A 271 19.79 24.27 26.39
CA ASN A 271 19.62 25.73 26.52
C ASN A 271 18.18 26.15 26.93
N LEU A 272 17.34 25.23 27.39
CA LEU A 272 16.03 25.55 27.89
C LEU A 272 16.16 26.29 29.23
N THR A 273 15.29 27.25 29.49
CA THR A 273 15.18 27.97 30.74
C THR A 273 14.00 27.42 31.54
N PRO A 274 13.88 27.71 32.85
CA PRO A 274 12.69 27.37 33.63
C PRO A 274 11.37 27.83 32.97
N LEU A 275 11.39 28.96 32.26
CA LEU A 275 10.23 29.47 31.54
C LEU A 275 9.80 28.56 30.37
N HIS A 276 10.76 27.97 29.64
CA HIS A 276 10.47 26.99 28.59
C HIS A 276 9.75 25.76 29.15
N LEU A 277 10.28 25.18 30.24
CA LEU A 277 9.72 23.99 30.88
C LEU A 277 8.34 24.25 31.48
N ALA A 278 8.14 25.41 32.13
CA ALA A 278 6.83 25.78 32.63
C ALA A 278 5.81 26.01 31.49
N ALA A 279 6.23 26.60 30.38
CA ALA A 279 5.37 26.82 29.21
C ALA A 279 5.03 25.51 28.49
N GLU A 280 5.95 24.56 28.45
CA GLU A 280 5.75 23.21 27.87
C GLU A 280 4.64 22.45 28.60
N ARG A 281 4.63 22.52 29.92
CA ARG A 281 3.74 21.74 30.79
C ARG A 281 2.46 22.51 31.18
N ASN A 282 2.21 23.68 30.59
CA ASN A 282 1.06 24.54 30.87
C ASN A 282 0.94 25.00 32.35
N HIS A 283 2.06 25.20 33.01
CA HIS A 283 2.06 25.64 34.40
C HIS A 283 1.87 27.16 34.49
N PHE A 284 0.65 27.64 34.19
CA PHE A 284 0.31 29.07 34.13
C PHE A 284 0.77 29.85 35.37
N GLY A 285 0.55 29.34 36.59
CA GLY A 285 0.96 30.02 37.85
C GLY A 285 2.48 30.21 37.91
N VAL A 286 3.24 29.21 37.53
CA VAL A 286 4.70 29.25 37.49
C VAL A 286 5.18 30.22 36.39
N VAL A 287 4.63 30.15 35.17
CA VAL A 287 4.92 31.10 34.10
C VAL A 287 4.70 32.54 34.57
N LYS A 288 3.56 32.80 35.24
CA LYS A 288 3.24 34.11 35.80
C LYS A 288 4.28 34.56 36.83
N SER A 289 4.65 33.71 37.78
CA SER A 289 5.66 34.02 38.80
C SER A 289 7.04 34.30 38.22
N LEU A 290 7.50 33.51 37.25
CA LEU A 290 8.74 33.72 36.54
C LEU A 290 8.76 35.07 35.78
N LEU A 291 7.69 35.41 35.08
CA LEU A 291 7.56 36.64 34.28
C LEU A 291 7.43 37.93 35.11
N LEU A 292 7.24 37.83 36.44
CA LEU A 292 7.28 38.96 37.33
C LEU A 292 8.71 39.30 37.79
N VAL A 293 9.69 38.40 37.57
CA VAL A 293 11.06 38.63 37.99
C VAL A 293 11.74 39.67 37.10
N ARG A 294 12.34 40.69 37.70
CA ARG A 294 13.09 41.70 36.93
C ARG A 294 14.31 41.06 36.25
N GLY A 295 14.43 41.24 34.93
CA GLY A 295 15.56 40.70 34.17
C GLY A 295 15.30 39.32 33.57
N ILE A 296 14.06 38.82 33.64
CA ILE A 296 13.65 37.62 32.86
C ILE A 296 13.84 37.90 31.35
N ASP A 297 14.45 36.96 30.66
CA ASP A 297 14.51 36.98 29.21
C ASP A 297 13.35 36.13 28.63
N VAL A 298 12.24 36.80 28.32
CA VAL A 298 11.04 36.16 27.76
C VAL A 298 11.28 35.58 26.37
N ASN A 299 12.32 36.05 25.69
CA ASN A 299 12.74 35.59 24.34
C ASN A 299 13.99 34.70 24.35
N ALA A 300 14.31 34.16 25.52
CA ALA A 300 15.41 33.19 25.64
C ALA A 300 15.23 32.07 24.60
N LYS A 301 16.36 31.64 24.03
CA LYS A 301 16.38 30.64 22.96
C LYS A 301 16.93 29.32 23.48
N GLY A 302 16.21 28.23 23.23
CA GLY A 302 16.67 26.86 23.38
C GLY A 302 17.70 26.45 22.32
N HIS A 303 18.07 25.19 22.29
CA HIS A 303 19.08 24.66 21.36
C HIS A 303 18.64 24.82 19.89
N ASP A 304 17.36 24.60 19.57
CA ASP A 304 16.77 24.77 18.24
C ASP A 304 16.28 26.21 17.98
N ASN A 305 16.75 27.18 18.78
CA ASN A 305 16.28 28.58 18.78
C ASN A 305 14.78 28.74 19.13
N SER A 306 14.10 27.71 19.65
CA SER A 306 12.73 27.85 20.15
C SER A 306 12.69 28.79 21.37
N THR A 307 11.60 29.53 21.50
CA THR A 307 11.29 30.34 22.68
C THR A 307 10.12 29.71 23.43
N ALA A 308 9.89 30.10 24.66
CA ALA A 308 8.73 29.68 25.44
C ALA A 308 7.40 29.89 24.69
N LEU A 309 7.33 30.96 23.85
CA LEU A 309 6.16 31.21 22.99
C LEU A 309 5.98 30.17 21.89
N HIS A 310 7.08 29.67 21.26
CA HIS A 310 7.00 28.56 20.32
C HIS A 310 6.41 27.32 20.98
N ILE A 311 6.94 26.96 22.17
CA ILE A 311 6.53 25.76 22.91
C ILE A 311 5.05 25.87 23.35
N GLY A 312 4.69 26.99 23.95
CA GLY A 312 3.31 27.23 24.38
C GLY A 312 2.32 27.24 23.19
N SER A 313 2.76 27.75 22.04
CA SER A 313 1.94 27.77 20.82
C SER A 313 1.81 26.37 20.20
N GLN A 314 2.87 25.61 20.18
CA GLN A 314 2.90 24.23 19.67
C GLN A 314 1.99 23.31 20.50
N ASN A 315 1.94 23.52 21.82
CA ASN A 315 1.14 22.70 22.74
C ASN A 315 -0.28 23.24 22.96
N GLY A 316 -0.65 24.36 22.34
CA GLY A 316 -1.99 24.92 22.44
C GLY A 316 -2.32 25.61 23.77
N HIS A 317 -1.33 26.03 24.53
CA HIS A 317 -1.49 26.58 25.87
C HIS A 317 -1.89 28.07 25.84
N LEU A 318 -3.14 28.36 25.47
CA LEU A 318 -3.66 29.71 25.18
C LEU A 318 -3.36 30.72 26.29
N GLU A 319 -3.62 30.40 27.57
CA GLU A 319 -3.42 31.34 28.67
C GLU A 319 -1.93 31.64 28.89
N VAL A 320 -1.06 30.67 28.72
CA VAL A 320 0.41 30.85 28.73
C VAL A 320 0.84 31.75 27.58
N VAL A 321 0.33 31.48 26.35
CA VAL A 321 0.62 32.28 25.14
C VAL A 321 0.16 33.75 25.36
N LYS A 322 -1.04 33.97 25.89
CA LYS A 322 -1.56 35.32 26.23
C LYS A 322 -0.59 36.06 27.15
N LEU A 323 -0.17 35.39 28.20
CA LEU A 323 0.70 35.99 29.20
C LEU A 323 2.10 36.31 28.64
N LEU A 324 2.67 35.43 27.86
CA LEU A 324 3.96 35.65 27.20
C LEU A 324 3.93 36.85 26.26
N ILE A 325 2.87 36.99 25.45
CA ILE A 325 2.69 38.16 24.56
C ILE A 325 2.47 39.46 25.34
N GLU A 326 1.67 39.43 26.43
CA GLU A 326 1.52 40.58 27.34
C GLU A 326 2.88 41.07 27.87
N LYS A 327 3.77 40.10 28.15
CA LYS A 327 5.14 40.38 28.60
C LYS A 327 6.15 40.61 27.48
N LYS A 328 5.67 40.92 26.27
CA LYS A 328 6.46 41.30 25.07
C LYS A 328 7.34 40.17 24.50
N ALA A 329 6.86 38.93 24.58
CA ALA A 329 7.45 37.87 23.76
C ALA A 329 7.34 38.23 22.29
N ASN A 330 8.40 37.95 21.52
CA ASN A 330 8.41 38.24 20.09
C ASN A 330 7.50 37.24 19.35
N VAL A 331 6.31 37.71 18.93
CA VAL A 331 5.27 36.91 18.25
C VAL A 331 5.79 36.37 16.89
N ASN A 332 6.81 36.97 16.30
CA ASN A 332 7.43 36.60 15.03
C ASN A 332 8.83 36.00 15.19
N ALA A 333 9.17 35.51 16.38
CA ALA A 333 10.44 34.82 16.57
C ALA A 333 10.50 33.60 15.63
N LYS A 334 11.68 33.34 15.07
CA LYS A 334 11.93 32.16 14.27
C LYS A 334 12.83 31.18 15.03
N LYS A 335 12.44 29.92 15.07
CA LYS A 335 13.29 28.81 15.49
C LYS A 335 14.07 28.27 14.29
N ASN A 336 14.87 27.21 14.48
CA ASN A 336 15.51 26.50 13.37
C ASN A 336 14.44 26.07 12.35
N GLU A 337 14.84 25.92 11.09
CA GLU A 337 13.93 25.63 9.97
C GLU A 337 12.94 26.77 9.66
N GLY A 338 13.11 27.96 10.32
CA GLY A 338 12.32 29.14 10.03
C GLY A 338 10.92 29.22 10.61
N PHE A 339 10.46 28.20 11.38
CA PHE A 339 9.13 28.19 11.95
C PHE A 339 8.90 29.29 12.98
N THR A 340 7.73 29.92 12.94
CA THR A 340 7.25 30.88 13.95
C THR A 340 6.23 30.22 14.87
N PRO A 341 5.89 30.84 16.04
CA PRO A 341 4.81 30.36 16.89
C PRO A 341 3.51 30.10 16.15
N LEU A 342 3.17 30.95 15.15
CA LEU A 342 1.97 30.78 14.32
C LEU A 342 2.01 29.53 13.46
N HIS A 343 3.15 29.20 12.82
CA HIS A 343 3.32 27.96 12.08
C HIS A 343 3.05 26.74 12.96
N LEU A 344 3.63 26.73 14.17
CA LEU A 344 3.49 25.58 15.09
C LEU A 344 2.06 25.44 15.61
N ALA A 345 1.41 26.56 15.97
CA ALA A 345 0.02 26.53 16.40
C ALA A 345 -0.92 25.97 15.31
N ILE A 346 -0.72 26.38 14.06
CA ILE A 346 -1.50 25.88 12.91
C ILE A 346 -1.18 24.42 12.64
N GLN A 347 0.11 24.03 12.66
CA GLN A 347 0.53 22.66 12.42
C GLN A 347 -0.10 21.68 13.41
N GLN A 348 -0.33 22.11 14.65
CA GLN A 348 -0.98 21.33 15.69
C GLN A 348 -2.48 21.62 15.85
N SER A 349 -3.08 22.38 14.92
CA SER A 349 -4.52 22.68 14.90
C SER A 349 -5.07 23.46 16.10
N HIS A 350 -4.25 24.26 16.73
CA HIS A 350 -4.66 25.09 17.86
C HIS A 350 -5.29 26.40 17.38
N PHE A 351 -6.59 26.33 17.06
CA PHE A 351 -7.33 27.48 16.48
C PHE A 351 -7.27 28.73 17.37
N GLU A 352 -7.60 28.60 18.67
CA GLU A 352 -7.64 29.72 19.60
C GLU A 352 -6.29 30.41 19.77
N VAL A 353 -5.21 29.63 19.79
CA VAL A 353 -3.83 30.13 19.84
C VAL A 353 -3.48 30.82 18.54
N SER A 354 -3.80 30.21 17.39
CA SER A 354 -3.53 30.76 16.06
C SER A 354 -4.25 32.09 15.86
N ASP A 355 -5.54 32.14 16.17
CA ASP A 355 -6.37 33.39 16.10
C ASP A 355 -5.84 34.47 17.03
N PHE A 356 -5.44 34.09 18.26
CA PHE A 356 -4.85 35.04 19.21
C PHE A 356 -3.53 35.60 18.70
N LEU A 357 -2.63 34.75 18.16
CA LEU A 357 -1.36 35.19 17.57
C LEU A 357 -1.58 36.14 16.39
N ILE A 358 -2.51 35.81 15.47
CA ILE A 358 -2.89 36.67 14.33
C ILE A 358 -3.39 38.04 14.80
N LYS A 359 -4.26 38.06 15.80
CA LYS A 359 -4.79 39.32 16.37
C LYS A 359 -3.72 40.17 17.04
N ASN A 360 -2.64 39.57 17.53
CA ASN A 360 -1.54 40.23 18.23
C ASN A 360 -0.32 40.47 17.37
N GLY A 361 -0.45 40.48 16.01
CA GLY A 361 0.58 40.93 15.10
C GLY A 361 1.52 39.84 14.61
N ALA A 362 1.12 38.59 14.66
CA ALA A 362 1.85 37.54 13.95
C ALA A 362 1.82 37.81 12.45
N ASN A 363 2.99 37.69 11.80
CA ASN A 363 3.08 37.89 10.37
C ASN A 363 2.51 36.65 9.65
N ILE A 364 1.33 36.82 9.06
CA ILE A 364 0.56 35.78 8.37
C ILE A 364 1.18 35.30 7.04
N ASN A 365 2.11 36.08 6.49
CA ASN A 365 2.85 35.75 5.26
C ASN A 365 4.30 35.40 5.54
N THR A 366 4.66 35.13 6.78
CA THR A 366 6.01 34.64 7.10
C THR A 366 6.22 33.28 6.46
N VAL A 367 7.47 32.99 6.14
CA VAL A 367 7.86 31.70 5.54
C VAL A 367 8.90 31.00 6.41
N ASP A 368 8.83 29.69 6.43
CA ASP A 368 9.90 28.83 6.91
C ASP A 368 11.04 28.69 5.87
N ASP A 369 11.99 27.83 6.10
CA ASP A 369 13.15 27.63 5.22
C ASP A 369 12.82 26.87 3.92
N GLN A 370 11.60 26.34 3.77
CA GLN A 370 11.06 25.71 2.54
C GLN A 370 10.01 26.60 1.85
N ASN A 371 9.94 27.86 2.23
CA ASN A 371 8.95 28.84 1.80
C ASN A 371 7.48 28.46 2.13
N TRP A 372 7.26 27.61 3.15
CA TRP A 372 5.88 27.40 3.63
C TRP A 372 5.39 28.60 4.41
N THR A 373 4.18 29.06 4.05
CA THR A 373 3.46 30.06 4.83
C THR A 373 2.51 29.36 5.83
N PRO A 374 1.99 30.08 6.84
CA PRO A 374 0.91 29.58 7.67
C PRO A 374 -0.30 29.03 6.88
N LEU A 375 -0.61 29.60 5.71
CA LEU A 375 -1.69 29.10 4.84
C LEU A 375 -1.36 27.76 4.19
N HIS A 376 -0.11 27.52 3.81
CA HIS A 376 0.33 26.19 3.33
C HIS A 376 0.15 25.13 4.42
N ASN A 377 0.58 25.42 5.66
CA ASN A 377 0.39 24.50 6.79
C ASN A 377 -1.10 24.22 7.06
N ALA A 378 -1.94 25.23 7.01
CA ALA A 378 -3.38 25.07 7.22
C ALA A 378 -4.02 24.22 6.11
N ALA A 379 -3.62 24.42 4.86
CA ALA A 379 -4.13 23.67 3.70
C ALA A 379 -3.62 22.22 3.67
N TYR A 380 -2.39 21.98 4.14
CA TYR A 380 -1.81 20.64 4.25
C TYR A 380 -2.50 19.81 5.34
N ASN A 381 -2.69 20.40 6.53
CA ASN A 381 -3.21 19.66 7.70
C ASN A 381 -4.73 19.47 7.65
N GLY A 382 -5.48 20.38 7.04
CA GLY A 382 -6.91 20.22 6.81
C GLY A 382 -7.83 20.28 8.04
N PHE A 383 -7.30 20.46 9.24
CA PHE A 383 -8.06 20.28 10.48
C PHE A 383 -9.08 21.41 10.79
N SER A 384 -8.92 22.59 10.22
CA SER A 384 -9.80 23.71 10.55
C SER A 384 -9.93 24.72 9.43
N LEU A 385 -11.09 24.74 8.78
CA LEU A 385 -11.45 25.78 7.82
C LEU A 385 -11.39 27.17 8.46
N LYS A 386 -11.77 27.31 9.73
CA LYS A 386 -11.75 28.59 10.45
C LYS A 386 -10.37 29.25 10.50
N ILE A 387 -9.28 28.46 10.55
CA ILE A 387 -7.91 29.00 10.49
C ILE A 387 -7.67 29.60 9.10
N VAL A 388 -8.04 28.89 8.04
CA VAL A 388 -7.90 29.36 6.65
C VAL A 388 -8.70 30.64 6.44
N GLU A 389 -9.96 30.69 6.93
CA GLU A 389 -10.82 31.86 6.92
C GLU A 389 -10.16 33.05 7.62
N SER A 390 -9.63 32.86 8.83
CA SER A 390 -8.96 33.91 9.60
C SER A 390 -7.70 34.43 8.89
N LEU A 391 -6.87 33.54 8.32
CA LEU A 391 -5.67 33.90 7.57
C LEU A 391 -6.03 34.73 6.31
N ILE A 392 -7.00 34.29 5.52
CA ILE A 392 -7.42 34.97 4.30
C ILE A 392 -8.06 36.34 4.62
N ALA A 393 -8.94 36.39 5.62
CA ALA A 393 -9.56 37.62 6.08
C ALA A 393 -8.54 38.68 6.54
N LYS A 394 -7.37 38.24 7.01
CA LYS A 394 -6.25 39.11 7.43
C LYS A 394 -5.24 39.40 6.32
N GLY A 395 -5.48 38.93 5.08
CA GLY A 395 -4.64 39.22 3.91
C GLY A 395 -3.50 38.22 3.68
N ALA A 396 -3.70 36.96 4.01
CA ALA A 396 -2.76 35.92 3.60
C ALA A 396 -2.68 35.87 2.07
N ASN A 397 -1.45 35.75 1.56
CA ASN A 397 -1.24 35.57 0.13
C ASN A 397 -1.67 34.17 -0.31
N ILE A 398 -2.89 34.09 -0.87
CA ILE A 398 -3.55 32.85 -1.27
C ILE A 398 -2.78 32.10 -2.37
N ASN A 399 -1.99 32.84 -3.18
CA ASN A 399 -1.20 32.32 -4.29
C ASN A 399 0.30 32.25 -3.97
N ALA A 400 0.70 32.31 -2.69
CA ALA A 400 2.10 32.14 -2.28
C ALA A 400 2.62 30.78 -2.77
N LYS A 401 3.90 30.77 -3.17
CA LYS A 401 4.58 29.56 -3.67
C LYS A 401 5.58 29.04 -2.65
N MET A 402 5.61 27.74 -2.49
CA MET A 402 6.68 27.01 -1.84
C MET A 402 7.90 26.85 -2.76
N ASP A 403 9.00 26.29 -2.30
CA ASP A 403 10.21 26.07 -3.09
C ASP A 403 9.99 25.19 -4.33
N ASP A 404 9.12 24.20 -4.22
CA ASP A 404 8.75 23.33 -5.33
C ASP A 404 7.66 23.93 -6.24
N GLY A 405 7.24 25.18 -5.99
CA GLY A 405 6.23 25.89 -6.75
C GLY A 405 4.79 25.57 -6.35
N ARG A 406 4.54 24.60 -5.47
CA ARG A 406 3.19 24.31 -4.98
C ARG A 406 2.61 25.48 -4.20
N ARG A 407 1.30 25.59 -4.18
CA ARG A 407 0.51 26.57 -3.44
C ARG A 407 -0.42 25.86 -2.50
N ALA A 408 -1.05 26.58 -1.59
CA ALA A 408 -2.02 26.03 -0.64
C ALA A 408 -3.11 25.17 -1.33
N LEU A 409 -3.56 25.58 -2.54
CA LEU A 409 -4.56 24.83 -3.29
C LEU A 409 -4.08 23.43 -3.75
N HIS A 410 -2.80 23.26 -4.09
CA HIS A 410 -2.23 21.94 -4.41
C HIS A 410 -2.27 21.02 -3.20
N LEU A 411 -1.87 21.56 -2.03
CA LEU A 411 -1.86 20.79 -0.78
C LEU A 411 -3.28 20.38 -0.35
N ALA A 412 -4.24 21.28 -0.44
CA ALA A 412 -5.62 20.96 -0.14
C ALA A 412 -6.20 19.90 -1.09
N ALA A 413 -5.79 19.92 -2.35
CA ALA A 413 -6.22 18.93 -3.34
C ALA A 413 -5.53 17.56 -3.14
N GLU A 414 -4.24 17.53 -2.80
CA GLU A 414 -3.45 16.35 -2.50
C GLU A 414 -4.01 15.61 -1.28
N HIS A 415 -4.33 16.35 -0.23
CA HIS A 415 -4.77 15.76 1.05
C HIS A 415 -6.30 15.64 1.22
N ASN A 416 -7.07 15.77 0.15
CA ASN A 416 -8.53 15.61 0.12
C ASN A 416 -9.30 16.59 1.05
N HIS A 417 -8.81 17.82 1.21
CA HIS A 417 -9.45 18.84 2.03
C HIS A 417 -10.46 19.68 1.23
N LEU A 418 -11.60 19.08 0.89
CA LEU A 418 -12.62 19.62 -0.01
C LEU A 418 -13.12 21.02 0.43
N GLU A 419 -13.43 21.19 1.71
CA GLU A 419 -13.96 22.47 2.22
C GLU A 419 -12.92 23.59 2.09
N ILE A 420 -11.67 23.31 2.45
CA ILE A 420 -10.56 24.27 2.33
C ILE A 420 -10.28 24.58 0.87
N MET A 421 -10.22 23.55 0.02
CA MET A 421 -10.04 23.71 -1.42
C MET A 421 -11.11 24.63 -2.01
N ASN A 422 -12.39 24.38 -1.70
CA ASN A 422 -13.50 25.20 -2.16
C ASN A 422 -13.36 26.65 -1.71
N PHE A 423 -13.06 26.84 -0.42
CA PHE A 423 -12.90 28.17 0.14
C PHE A 423 -11.72 28.94 -0.50
N LEU A 424 -10.60 28.27 -0.75
CA LEU A 424 -9.45 28.86 -1.42
C LEU A 424 -9.81 29.34 -2.84
N VAL A 425 -10.50 28.52 -3.64
CA VAL A 425 -10.91 28.92 -5.01
C VAL A 425 -11.91 30.07 -4.99
N GLU A 426 -12.89 30.04 -4.09
CA GLU A 426 -13.88 31.12 -3.94
C GLU A 426 -13.25 32.45 -3.52
N ASN A 427 -12.09 32.42 -2.86
CA ASN A 427 -11.35 33.62 -2.47
C ASN A 427 -10.20 33.97 -3.42
N GLY A 428 -10.17 33.41 -4.64
CA GLY A 428 -9.26 33.83 -5.71
C GLY A 428 -7.97 33.00 -5.82
N ALA A 429 -7.94 31.79 -5.27
CA ALA A 429 -6.87 30.84 -5.62
C ALA A 429 -7.02 30.44 -7.09
N ASP A 430 -5.90 30.43 -7.80
CA ASP A 430 -5.85 30.02 -9.20
C ASP A 430 -6.03 28.50 -9.32
N VAL A 431 -7.21 28.07 -9.82
CA VAL A 431 -7.59 26.66 -9.96
C VAL A 431 -6.65 25.88 -10.90
N ASN A 432 -5.98 26.60 -11.82
CA ASN A 432 -5.02 26.05 -12.78
C ASN A 432 -3.57 26.40 -12.43
N ALA A 433 -3.31 26.71 -11.16
CA ALA A 433 -1.98 27.05 -10.69
C ALA A 433 -0.99 25.92 -11.00
N LEU A 434 0.22 26.27 -11.46
CA LEU A 434 1.27 25.30 -11.78
C LEU A 434 2.37 25.30 -10.70
N ASP A 435 2.78 24.12 -10.30
CA ASP A 435 4.02 23.89 -9.56
C ASP A 435 5.25 23.87 -10.52
N ASN A 436 6.46 23.60 -10.00
CA ASN A 436 7.69 23.54 -10.81
C ASN A 436 7.74 22.33 -11.77
N ARG A 437 6.87 21.33 -11.61
CA ARG A 437 6.69 20.20 -12.51
C ARG A 437 5.50 20.39 -13.45
N SER A 438 4.92 21.59 -13.44
CA SER A 438 3.67 21.93 -14.13
C SER A 438 2.46 21.07 -13.69
N TRP A 439 2.47 20.61 -12.45
CA TRP A 439 1.28 19.99 -11.87
C TRP A 439 0.24 21.07 -11.52
N THR A 440 -1.02 20.76 -11.77
CA THR A 440 -2.16 21.55 -11.28
C THR A 440 -2.76 20.86 -10.03
N PRO A 441 -3.61 21.55 -9.26
CA PRO A 441 -4.36 20.90 -8.18
C PRO A 441 -5.15 19.66 -8.65
N LEU A 442 -5.65 19.66 -9.90
CA LEU A 442 -6.34 18.51 -10.48
C LEU A 442 -5.42 17.31 -10.70
N HIS A 443 -4.14 17.54 -11.04
CA HIS A 443 -3.15 16.45 -11.10
C HIS A 443 -2.94 15.82 -9.73
N CYS A 444 -2.85 16.64 -8.66
CA CYS A 444 -2.72 16.14 -7.29
C CYS A 444 -3.95 15.30 -6.89
N ALA A 445 -5.15 15.82 -7.13
CA ALA A 445 -6.38 15.11 -6.82
C ALA A 445 -6.52 13.79 -7.61
N ALA A 446 -6.10 13.77 -8.88
CA ALA A 446 -6.14 12.58 -9.73
C ALA A 446 -5.08 11.54 -9.34
N TYR A 447 -3.91 11.99 -8.87
CA TYR A 447 -2.83 11.14 -8.39
C TYR A 447 -3.23 10.39 -7.11
N ASP A 448 -3.89 11.09 -6.17
CA ASP A 448 -4.29 10.53 -4.87
C ASP A 448 -5.71 9.94 -4.86
N GLY A 449 -6.44 10.02 -5.97
CA GLY A 449 -7.79 9.45 -6.09
C GLY A 449 -8.89 10.25 -5.38
N ASN A 450 -8.69 11.53 -5.16
CA ASN A 450 -9.60 12.40 -4.42
C ASN A 450 -10.81 12.83 -5.27
N LEU A 451 -11.80 11.96 -5.39
CA LEU A 451 -12.94 12.09 -6.30
C LEU A 451 -13.72 13.40 -6.13
N GLU A 452 -14.17 13.71 -4.91
CA GLU A 452 -15.00 14.90 -4.66
C GLU A 452 -14.21 16.19 -4.89
N VAL A 453 -12.92 16.20 -4.57
CA VAL A 453 -12.02 17.31 -4.86
C VAL A 453 -11.82 17.47 -6.36
N ALA A 454 -11.54 16.39 -7.09
CA ALA A 454 -11.39 16.41 -8.55
C ALA A 454 -12.67 16.93 -9.23
N LYS A 455 -13.84 16.45 -8.80
CA LYS A 455 -15.14 16.91 -9.29
C LYS A 455 -15.35 18.40 -9.05
N SER A 456 -15.09 18.87 -7.84
CA SER A 456 -15.25 20.28 -7.49
C SER A 456 -14.27 21.19 -8.25
N LEU A 457 -13.00 20.76 -8.44
CA LEU A 457 -12.03 21.49 -9.25
C LEU A 457 -12.50 21.64 -10.69
N LEU A 458 -13.03 20.58 -11.30
CA LEU A 458 -13.59 20.60 -12.66
C LEU A 458 -14.80 21.54 -12.76
N ASP A 459 -15.70 21.48 -11.80
CA ASP A 459 -16.88 22.36 -11.75
C ASP A 459 -16.49 23.85 -11.56
N LYS A 460 -15.31 24.13 -11.00
CA LYS A 460 -14.73 25.46 -10.83
C LYS A 460 -13.78 25.86 -11.98
N GLY A 461 -13.69 25.08 -13.06
CA GLY A 461 -12.96 25.42 -14.28
C GLY A 461 -11.50 24.97 -14.31
N ALA A 462 -11.16 23.90 -13.61
CA ALA A 462 -9.86 23.26 -13.77
C ALA A 462 -9.71 22.71 -15.20
N ASP A 463 -8.53 22.92 -15.81
CA ASP A 463 -8.20 22.35 -17.11
C ASP A 463 -8.03 20.83 -16.99
N ILE A 464 -9.02 20.11 -17.50
CA ILE A 464 -9.07 18.63 -17.46
C ILE A 464 -7.94 17.97 -18.23
N ASN A 465 -7.39 18.67 -19.24
CA ASN A 465 -6.33 18.19 -20.10
C ASN A 465 -4.98 18.89 -19.84
N ALA A 466 -4.85 19.55 -18.69
CA ALA A 466 -3.59 20.19 -18.29
C ALA A 466 -2.41 19.20 -18.39
N LYS A 467 -1.27 19.68 -18.84
CA LYS A 467 -0.09 18.83 -19.07
C LYS A 467 1.06 19.21 -18.15
N THR A 468 1.64 18.22 -17.51
CA THR A 468 2.88 18.37 -16.77
C THR A 468 4.06 18.57 -17.73
N VAL A 469 5.27 18.86 -17.19
CA VAL A 469 6.52 18.91 -17.98
C VAL A 469 6.80 17.61 -18.77
N LYS A 470 6.21 16.50 -18.36
CA LYS A 470 6.24 15.21 -19.07
C LYS A 470 5.02 14.97 -19.95
N SER A 471 4.21 15.99 -20.22
CA SER A 471 2.97 15.91 -20.95
C SER A 471 1.93 14.93 -20.38
N THR A 472 2.10 14.53 -19.11
CA THR A 472 1.18 13.65 -18.40
C THR A 472 -0.06 14.46 -17.99
N THR A 473 -1.27 13.95 -18.24
CA THR A 473 -2.54 14.60 -17.88
C THR A 473 -3.10 14.02 -16.56
N PRO A 474 -4.09 14.66 -15.91
CA PRO A 474 -4.78 14.09 -14.75
C PRO A 474 -5.31 12.66 -15.01
N LEU A 475 -5.82 12.39 -16.23
CA LEU A 475 -6.30 11.04 -16.59
C LEU A 475 -5.18 9.99 -16.54
N HIS A 476 -3.97 10.32 -16.99
CA HIS A 476 -2.83 9.39 -16.88
C HIS A 476 -2.55 9.04 -15.41
N PHE A 477 -2.55 10.03 -14.52
CA PHE A 477 -2.29 9.80 -13.10
C PHE A 477 -3.39 8.97 -12.43
N ALA A 478 -4.64 9.27 -12.72
CA ALA A 478 -5.77 8.49 -12.20
C ALA A 478 -5.68 7.01 -12.63
N VAL A 479 -5.26 6.77 -13.88
CA VAL A 479 -5.05 5.41 -14.40
C VAL A 479 -3.83 4.75 -13.77
N ASP A 480 -2.67 5.43 -13.70
CA ASP A 480 -1.43 4.87 -13.17
C ASP A 480 -1.56 4.43 -11.70
N HIS A 481 -2.45 5.08 -10.95
CA HIS A 481 -2.69 4.82 -9.52
C HIS A 481 -3.98 4.05 -9.21
N ASP A 482 -4.64 3.45 -10.21
CA ASP A 482 -5.84 2.60 -10.08
C ASP A 482 -7.07 3.32 -9.47
N HIS A 483 -7.25 4.60 -9.77
CA HIS A 483 -8.37 5.38 -9.26
C HIS A 483 -9.57 5.36 -10.24
N LEU A 484 -10.30 4.23 -10.27
CA LEU A 484 -11.38 3.98 -11.23
C LEU A 484 -12.45 5.07 -11.23
N GLU A 485 -12.92 5.50 -10.07
CA GLU A 485 -13.98 6.50 -9.95
C GLU A 485 -13.53 7.87 -10.51
N VAL A 486 -12.26 8.23 -10.31
CA VAL A 486 -11.69 9.46 -10.87
C VAL A 486 -11.52 9.33 -12.39
N VAL A 487 -11.13 8.15 -12.88
CA VAL A 487 -11.07 7.85 -14.33
C VAL A 487 -12.46 8.03 -14.96
N GLU A 488 -13.50 7.44 -14.38
CA GLU A 488 -14.87 7.58 -14.85
C GLU A 488 -15.33 9.04 -14.86
N LEU A 489 -15.09 9.77 -13.77
CA LEU A 489 -15.39 11.21 -13.69
C LEU A 489 -14.70 12.01 -14.80
N LEU A 490 -13.40 11.81 -15.00
CA LEU A 490 -12.64 12.54 -16.02
C LEU A 490 -13.15 12.23 -17.43
N LEU A 491 -13.52 10.99 -17.72
CA LEU A 491 -14.09 10.58 -19.01
C LEU A 491 -15.50 11.13 -19.23
N GLU A 492 -16.34 11.15 -18.19
CA GLU A 492 -17.66 11.79 -18.24
C GLU A 492 -17.58 13.31 -18.51
N LYS A 493 -16.52 13.95 -18.03
CA LYS A 493 -16.22 15.37 -18.26
C LYS A 493 -15.38 15.62 -19.52
N GLU A 494 -15.30 14.64 -20.43
CA GLU A 494 -14.68 14.72 -21.77
C GLU A 494 -13.14 14.94 -21.73
N ALA A 495 -12.44 14.33 -20.78
CA ALA A 495 -10.97 14.27 -20.82
C ALA A 495 -10.49 13.59 -22.12
N ASP A 496 -9.37 14.09 -22.68
CA ASP A 496 -8.74 13.47 -23.85
C ASP A 496 -8.21 12.06 -23.49
N ILE A 497 -9.03 11.06 -23.85
CA ILE A 497 -8.77 9.64 -23.59
C ILE A 497 -7.53 9.11 -24.29
N ASN A 498 -7.13 9.76 -25.40
CA ASN A 498 -5.97 9.39 -26.19
C ASN A 498 -4.81 10.37 -26.01
N ALA A 499 -4.83 11.16 -24.92
CA ALA A 499 -3.74 12.06 -24.60
C ALA A 499 -2.41 11.30 -24.58
N LEU A 500 -1.37 11.90 -25.09
CA LEU A 500 -0.04 11.32 -25.15
C LEU A 500 0.89 12.02 -24.16
N ASP A 501 1.59 11.24 -23.36
CA ASP A 501 2.70 11.72 -22.56
C ASP A 501 3.97 11.93 -23.43
N HIS A 502 5.09 12.31 -22.84
CA HIS A 502 6.37 12.54 -23.53
C HIS A 502 6.96 11.28 -24.19
N THR A 503 6.48 10.08 -23.83
CA THR A 503 6.86 8.78 -24.40
C THR A 503 5.85 8.25 -25.41
N ASN A 504 4.81 9.02 -25.71
CA ASN A 504 3.62 8.61 -26.46
C ASN A 504 2.81 7.50 -25.76
N TRP A 505 2.87 7.42 -24.46
CA TRP A 505 1.96 6.55 -23.73
C TRP A 505 0.59 7.22 -23.62
N THR A 506 -0.44 6.44 -23.86
CA THR A 506 -1.82 6.81 -23.54
C THR A 506 -2.21 6.27 -22.16
N PRO A 507 -3.29 6.74 -21.56
CA PRO A 507 -3.84 6.12 -20.34
C PRO A 507 -4.00 4.59 -20.46
N LEU A 508 -4.41 4.10 -21.66
CA LEU A 508 -4.55 2.66 -21.90
C LEU A 508 -3.22 1.88 -21.82
N HIS A 509 -2.08 2.50 -22.16
CA HIS A 509 -0.77 1.87 -21.98
C HIS A 509 -0.45 1.64 -20.50
N PHE A 510 -0.74 2.62 -19.65
CA PHE A 510 -0.57 2.49 -18.19
C PHE A 510 -1.47 1.38 -17.63
N ALA A 511 -2.76 1.38 -18.00
CA ALA A 511 -3.69 0.32 -17.59
C ALA A 511 -3.21 -1.07 -18.04
N ALA A 512 -2.65 -1.16 -19.24
CA ALA A 512 -2.13 -2.41 -19.80
C ALA A 512 -0.84 -2.88 -19.13
N GLU A 513 0.06 -1.97 -18.78
CA GLU A 513 1.29 -2.28 -18.04
C GLU A 513 0.98 -2.79 -16.63
N LYS A 514 0.09 -2.08 -15.93
CA LYS A 514 -0.26 -2.39 -14.52
C LYS A 514 -1.25 -3.56 -14.38
N GLY A 515 -1.97 -3.91 -15.43
CA GLY A 515 -2.96 -4.99 -15.39
C GLY A 515 -4.34 -4.58 -14.89
N TYR A 516 -4.69 -3.30 -14.95
CA TYR A 516 -5.95 -2.76 -14.48
C TYR A 516 -7.09 -3.03 -15.49
N ASP A 517 -7.67 -4.23 -15.39
CA ASP A 517 -8.69 -4.72 -16.34
C ASP A 517 -9.98 -3.88 -16.34
N GLN A 518 -10.41 -3.43 -15.17
CA GLN A 518 -11.61 -2.58 -15.07
C GLN A 518 -11.38 -1.22 -15.74
N ILE A 519 -10.26 -0.57 -15.46
CA ILE A 519 -9.90 0.71 -16.07
C ILE A 519 -9.70 0.55 -17.57
N ALA A 520 -9.00 -0.50 -18.02
CA ALA A 520 -8.84 -0.79 -19.44
C ALA A 520 -10.20 -0.97 -20.13
N THR A 521 -11.14 -1.66 -19.48
CA THR A 521 -12.51 -1.86 -20.00
C THR A 521 -13.26 -0.52 -20.13
N VAL A 522 -13.17 0.34 -19.10
CA VAL A 522 -13.80 1.67 -19.11
C VAL A 522 -13.20 2.55 -20.21
N LEU A 523 -11.87 2.61 -20.32
CA LEU A 523 -11.20 3.36 -21.37
C LEU A 523 -11.63 2.91 -22.77
N LEU A 524 -11.64 1.61 -23.04
CA LEU A 524 -12.04 1.07 -24.35
C LEU A 524 -13.51 1.32 -24.66
N LYS A 525 -14.39 1.22 -23.65
CA LYS A 525 -15.83 1.55 -23.79
C LYS A 525 -16.05 3.01 -24.19
N HIS A 526 -15.22 3.93 -23.70
CA HIS A 526 -15.28 5.36 -24.03
C HIS A 526 -14.49 5.73 -25.30
N GLY A 527 -13.93 4.76 -26.04
CA GLY A 527 -13.33 4.97 -27.34
C GLY A 527 -11.81 5.17 -27.35
N ALA A 528 -11.10 4.67 -26.35
CA ALA A 528 -9.64 4.65 -26.39
C ALA A 528 -9.12 3.90 -27.62
N ASP A 529 -8.15 4.48 -28.34
CA ASP A 529 -7.50 3.81 -29.46
C ASP A 529 -6.58 2.71 -28.94
N VAL A 530 -7.01 1.47 -29.18
CA VAL A 530 -6.34 0.26 -28.70
C VAL A 530 -5.00 -0.01 -29.40
N ASN A 531 -4.73 0.63 -30.55
CA ASN A 531 -3.57 0.33 -31.40
C ASN A 531 -2.51 1.45 -31.42
N VAL A 532 -2.60 2.43 -30.54
CA VAL A 532 -1.57 3.48 -30.40
C VAL A 532 -0.22 2.83 -30.09
N LYS A 533 0.83 3.35 -30.72
CA LYS A 533 2.21 2.89 -30.54
C LYS A 533 3.02 3.91 -29.74
N GLU A 534 3.69 3.45 -28.72
CA GLU A 534 4.62 4.26 -27.94
C GLU A 534 5.94 4.54 -28.70
N ASN A 535 6.73 5.53 -28.21
CA ASN A 535 7.90 6.02 -28.95
C ASN A 535 9.15 5.14 -28.86
N GLN A 536 9.38 4.48 -27.72
CA GLN A 536 10.66 3.81 -27.45
C GLN A 536 10.85 2.55 -28.29
N ASN A 537 9.84 1.68 -28.28
CA ASN A 537 9.91 0.36 -28.89
C ASN A 537 8.77 0.12 -29.89
N LYS A 538 7.93 1.13 -30.18
CA LYS A 538 6.72 1.01 -31.01
C LYS A 538 5.72 -0.04 -30.49
N GLY A 539 5.77 -0.33 -29.19
CA GLY A 539 4.84 -1.24 -28.50
C GLY A 539 3.41 -0.66 -28.46
N THR A 540 2.41 -1.51 -28.43
CA THR A 540 1.01 -1.16 -28.14
C THR A 540 0.63 -1.61 -26.74
N ALA A 541 -0.53 -1.19 -26.24
CA ALA A 541 -1.07 -1.67 -24.97
C ALA A 541 -1.12 -3.22 -24.90
N LEU A 542 -1.40 -3.90 -26.02
CA LEU A 542 -1.39 -5.37 -26.07
C LEU A 542 0.02 -5.97 -25.87
N HIS A 543 1.08 -5.32 -26.36
CA HIS A 543 2.45 -5.74 -26.09
C HIS A 543 2.77 -5.62 -24.60
N LEU A 544 2.40 -4.51 -23.94
CA LEU A 544 2.62 -4.31 -22.51
C LEU A 544 1.86 -5.33 -21.67
N ALA A 545 0.55 -5.50 -21.93
CA ALA A 545 -0.24 -6.49 -21.21
C ALA A 545 0.33 -7.92 -21.35
N ALA A 546 0.84 -8.27 -22.54
CA ALA A 546 1.48 -9.58 -22.77
C ALA A 546 2.85 -9.67 -22.07
N GLN A 547 3.64 -8.61 -22.08
CA GLN A 547 4.97 -8.53 -21.48
C GLN A 547 4.92 -8.61 -19.95
N TYR A 548 3.92 -7.95 -19.33
CA TYR A 548 3.77 -7.92 -17.88
C TYR A 548 2.86 -9.03 -17.35
N GLY A 549 2.30 -9.87 -18.23
CA GLY A 549 1.62 -11.10 -17.83
C GLY A 549 0.18 -10.91 -17.37
N HIS A 550 -0.58 -10.00 -17.97
CA HIS A 550 -1.95 -9.64 -17.60
C HIS A 550 -3.01 -10.27 -18.52
N PRO A 551 -3.43 -11.54 -18.31
CA PRO A 551 -4.30 -12.28 -19.23
C PRO A 551 -5.70 -11.68 -19.39
N LYS A 552 -6.24 -11.05 -18.36
CA LYS A 552 -7.55 -10.39 -18.43
C LYS A 552 -7.48 -9.18 -19.36
N VAL A 553 -6.49 -8.30 -19.15
CA VAL A 553 -6.30 -7.12 -20.00
C VAL A 553 -6.02 -7.52 -21.44
N VAL A 554 -5.20 -8.58 -21.68
CA VAL A 554 -4.99 -9.12 -23.02
C VAL A 554 -6.31 -9.50 -23.69
N LYS A 555 -7.21 -10.20 -23.00
CA LYS A 555 -8.53 -10.57 -23.54
C LYS A 555 -9.38 -9.34 -23.81
N THR A 556 -9.41 -8.39 -22.87
CA THR A 556 -10.16 -7.13 -23.02
C THR A 556 -9.68 -6.34 -24.25
N LEU A 557 -8.37 -6.18 -24.42
CA LEU A 557 -7.79 -5.50 -25.58
C LEU A 557 -8.13 -6.21 -26.92
N ILE A 558 -8.02 -7.53 -26.97
CA ILE A 558 -8.32 -8.33 -28.16
C ILE A 558 -9.80 -8.19 -28.57
N ILE A 559 -10.73 -8.29 -27.62
CA ILE A 559 -12.16 -8.16 -27.87
C ILE A 559 -12.49 -6.77 -28.43
N ASN A 560 -11.76 -5.75 -28.01
CA ASN A 560 -11.93 -4.37 -28.47
C ASN A 560 -11.05 -4.02 -29.70
N GLY A 561 -10.55 -5.00 -30.43
CA GLY A 561 -9.93 -4.81 -31.74
C GLY A 561 -8.43 -4.54 -31.74
N ALA A 562 -7.71 -4.90 -30.67
CA ALA A 562 -6.25 -4.84 -30.68
C ALA A 562 -5.67 -5.74 -31.80
N ASP A 563 -4.71 -5.22 -32.55
CA ASP A 563 -3.99 -6.01 -33.56
C ASP A 563 -3.07 -7.01 -32.86
N VAL A 564 -3.50 -8.26 -32.80
CA VAL A 564 -2.76 -9.37 -32.19
C VAL A 564 -1.41 -9.67 -32.85
N ASN A 565 -1.20 -9.14 -34.08
CA ASN A 565 0.02 -9.26 -34.88
C ASN A 565 0.77 -7.92 -35.00
N ALA A 566 0.38 -6.91 -34.21
CA ALA A 566 1.11 -5.65 -34.17
C ALA A 566 2.60 -5.90 -33.92
N LYS A 567 3.43 -5.14 -34.61
CA LYS A 567 4.89 -5.24 -34.50
C LYS A 567 5.45 -4.06 -33.74
N MET A 568 6.19 -4.36 -32.74
CA MET A 568 7.08 -3.43 -32.07
C MET A 568 8.47 -3.42 -32.74
N ASP A 569 9.43 -2.69 -32.20
CA ASP A 569 10.80 -2.70 -32.70
C ASP A 569 11.37 -4.12 -32.74
N LYS A 570 12.23 -4.37 -33.73
CA LYS A 570 12.77 -5.71 -34.03
C LYS A 570 11.68 -6.71 -34.43
N ASN A 571 10.54 -6.24 -34.91
CA ASN A 571 9.39 -7.04 -35.36
C ASN A 571 8.82 -8.03 -34.31
N ALA A 572 9.10 -7.84 -33.01
CA ALA A 572 8.48 -8.67 -31.98
C ALA A 572 6.97 -8.39 -31.93
N THR A 573 6.17 -9.42 -31.67
CA THR A 573 4.70 -9.34 -31.54
C THR A 573 4.29 -9.64 -30.11
N PRO A 574 3.04 -9.34 -29.70
CA PRO A 574 2.53 -9.71 -28.38
C PRO A 574 2.75 -11.20 -28.03
N LEU A 575 2.67 -12.09 -29.05
CA LEU A 575 2.89 -13.52 -28.87
C LEU A 575 4.35 -13.85 -28.46
N HIS A 576 5.34 -13.13 -28.96
CA HIS A 576 6.73 -13.29 -28.54
C HIS A 576 6.88 -12.97 -27.06
N LEU A 577 6.26 -11.85 -26.59
CA LEU A 577 6.33 -11.40 -25.20
C LEU A 577 5.54 -12.32 -24.26
N GLY A 578 4.33 -12.74 -24.66
CA GLY A 578 3.55 -13.72 -23.92
C GLY A 578 4.26 -15.07 -23.79
N ALA A 579 4.97 -15.51 -24.84
CA ALA A 579 5.80 -16.71 -24.82
C ALA A 579 7.03 -16.54 -23.92
N GLN A 580 7.64 -15.36 -23.90
CA GLN A 580 8.77 -15.04 -23.04
C GLN A 580 8.40 -15.07 -21.57
N ILE A 581 7.24 -14.47 -21.18
CA ILE A 581 6.78 -14.46 -19.78
C ILE A 581 6.28 -15.84 -19.34
N GLY A 582 5.90 -16.71 -20.29
CA GLY A 582 5.44 -18.07 -20.02
C GLY A 582 3.98 -18.17 -19.56
N ASN A 583 3.18 -17.16 -19.81
CA ASN A 583 1.76 -17.19 -19.43
C ASN A 583 0.94 -17.93 -20.50
N LEU A 584 0.52 -19.15 -20.17
CA LEU A 584 -0.21 -20.04 -21.08
C LEU A 584 -1.55 -19.44 -21.54
N ASP A 585 -2.28 -18.73 -20.67
CA ASP A 585 -3.57 -18.12 -20.98
C ASP A 585 -3.41 -16.98 -22.00
N ILE A 586 -2.36 -16.18 -21.87
CA ILE A 586 -2.01 -15.13 -22.84
C ILE A 586 -1.69 -15.73 -24.18
N VAL A 587 -0.79 -16.71 -24.23
CA VAL A 587 -0.37 -17.39 -25.46
C VAL A 587 -1.57 -18.04 -26.15
N ARG A 588 -2.41 -18.74 -25.40
CA ARG A 588 -3.63 -19.37 -25.89
C ARG A 588 -4.61 -18.34 -26.47
N SER A 589 -4.86 -17.26 -25.72
CA SER A 589 -5.77 -16.19 -26.14
C SER A 589 -5.30 -15.53 -27.44
N LEU A 590 -3.99 -15.24 -27.56
CA LEU A 590 -3.41 -14.65 -28.75
C LEU A 590 -3.50 -15.61 -29.96
N LEU A 591 -3.15 -16.88 -29.81
CA LEU A 591 -3.24 -17.88 -30.89
C LEU A 591 -4.68 -18.09 -31.37
N MET A 592 -5.64 -18.21 -30.43
CA MET A 592 -7.07 -18.35 -30.78
C MET A 592 -7.63 -17.09 -31.48
N SER A 593 -7.07 -15.94 -31.20
CA SER A 593 -7.44 -14.68 -31.84
C SER A 593 -6.67 -14.39 -33.11
N GLY A 594 -5.83 -15.31 -33.56
CA GLY A 594 -5.15 -15.27 -34.87
C GLY A 594 -3.75 -14.69 -34.83
N ALA A 595 -3.09 -14.69 -33.71
CA ALA A 595 -1.65 -14.40 -33.67
C ALA A 595 -0.85 -15.44 -34.45
N TYR A 596 0.16 -14.98 -35.17
CA TYR A 596 0.97 -15.86 -35.99
C TYR A 596 1.96 -16.66 -35.18
N PHE A 597 1.73 -17.97 -35.02
CA PHE A 597 2.57 -18.83 -34.18
C PHE A 597 4.03 -18.85 -34.63
N ASN A 598 4.30 -18.61 -35.90
CA ASN A 598 5.62 -18.59 -36.53
C ASN A 598 6.03 -17.16 -36.96
N ALA A 599 5.53 -16.13 -36.30
CA ALA A 599 5.98 -14.75 -36.51
C ALA A 599 7.49 -14.65 -36.27
N ARG A 600 8.19 -13.82 -37.04
CA ARG A 600 9.64 -13.67 -36.99
C ARG A 600 10.02 -12.32 -36.41
N ALA A 601 10.68 -12.34 -35.26
CA ALA A 601 11.36 -11.18 -34.72
C ALA A 601 12.80 -11.10 -35.25
N GLU A 602 13.37 -9.89 -35.31
CA GLU A 602 14.75 -9.68 -35.69
C GLU A 602 15.73 -10.00 -34.58
N GLY A 603 16.89 -10.62 -34.95
CA GLY A 603 18.01 -10.95 -34.10
C GLY A 603 19.16 -11.46 -34.98
N ASP A 604 20.23 -12.00 -34.43
CA ASP A 604 21.33 -12.64 -35.16
C ASP A 604 20.85 -13.79 -36.07
N ARG A 605 19.69 -14.36 -35.71
CA ARG A 605 18.87 -15.27 -36.55
C ARG A 605 17.40 -14.95 -36.27
N TYR A 606 16.52 -15.16 -37.25
CA TYR A 606 15.08 -15.02 -37.06
C TYR A 606 14.60 -15.83 -35.86
N VAL A 607 14.01 -15.13 -34.89
CA VAL A 607 13.58 -15.72 -33.62
C VAL A 607 12.06 -15.80 -33.59
N LEU A 608 11.55 -17.03 -33.33
CA LEU A 608 10.12 -17.32 -33.25
C LEU A 608 9.63 -17.17 -31.80
N PRO A 609 8.31 -17.06 -31.53
CA PRO A 609 7.74 -17.11 -30.19
C PRO A 609 8.19 -18.35 -29.40
N LEU A 610 8.33 -19.52 -30.07
CA LEU A 610 8.84 -20.74 -29.46
C LEU A 610 10.24 -20.55 -28.84
N HIS A 611 11.16 -19.90 -29.55
CA HIS A 611 12.52 -19.67 -29.06
C HIS A 611 12.55 -18.73 -27.84
N PHE A 612 11.61 -17.76 -27.74
CA PHE A 612 11.44 -16.94 -26.54
C PHE A 612 11.00 -17.77 -25.34
N ALA A 613 10.05 -18.72 -25.53
CA ALA A 613 9.62 -19.65 -24.50
C ALA A 613 10.76 -20.59 -24.07
N GLU A 614 11.55 -21.15 -25.04
CA GLU A 614 12.66 -22.05 -24.77
C GLU A 614 13.79 -21.37 -23.99
N ARG A 615 14.14 -20.12 -24.31
CA ARG A 615 15.16 -19.37 -23.57
C ARG A 615 14.80 -19.15 -22.10
N ARG A 616 13.51 -19.17 -21.75
CA ARG A 616 13.00 -19.00 -20.38
C ARG A 616 12.60 -20.30 -19.71
N GLY A 617 12.60 -21.43 -20.46
CA GLY A 617 12.23 -22.73 -19.93
C GLY A 617 10.74 -22.93 -19.65
N ASN A 618 9.86 -22.20 -20.33
CA ASN A 618 8.41 -22.19 -20.11
C ASN A 618 7.72 -23.44 -20.67
N SER A 619 7.81 -24.57 -19.97
CA SER A 619 7.47 -25.93 -20.45
C SER A 619 6.07 -26.04 -21.08
N GLU A 620 5.04 -25.47 -20.46
CA GLU A 620 3.65 -25.53 -20.96
C GLU A 620 3.47 -24.74 -22.26
N VAL A 621 4.07 -23.54 -22.32
CA VAL A 621 4.03 -22.71 -23.53
C VAL A 621 4.85 -23.37 -24.65
N ILE A 622 6.03 -23.92 -24.34
CA ILE A 622 6.85 -24.68 -25.28
C ILE A 622 6.04 -25.87 -25.86
N LYS A 623 5.36 -26.61 -24.98
CA LYS A 623 4.50 -27.73 -25.37
C LYS A 623 3.40 -27.27 -26.33
N LEU A 624 2.67 -26.21 -26.00
CA LEU A 624 1.58 -25.67 -26.84
C LEU A 624 2.08 -25.24 -28.22
N LEU A 625 3.19 -24.47 -28.27
CA LEU A 625 3.73 -23.97 -29.54
C LEU A 625 4.28 -25.11 -30.40
N LYS A 626 4.97 -26.10 -29.82
CA LYS A 626 5.44 -27.31 -30.53
C LYS A 626 4.29 -28.18 -31.03
N LEU A 627 3.21 -28.32 -30.26
CA LEU A 627 2.02 -29.03 -30.72
C LEU A 627 1.35 -28.33 -31.88
N THR A 628 1.29 -26.99 -31.86
CA THR A 628 0.77 -26.19 -32.97
C THR A 628 1.62 -26.37 -34.24
N GLU A 629 2.94 -26.31 -34.14
CA GLU A 629 3.87 -26.57 -35.26
C GLU A 629 3.73 -28.01 -35.78
N LYS A 630 3.67 -28.98 -34.89
CA LYS A 630 3.47 -30.41 -35.24
C LYS A 630 2.18 -30.64 -35.99
N LEU A 631 1.08 -29.93 -35.63
CA LEU A 631 -0.19 -30.02 -36.33
C LEU A 631 -0.05 -29.58 -37.81
N PHE A 632 0.60 -28.46 -38.09
CA PHE A 632 0.84 -27.99 -39.47
C PHE A 632 1.67 -28.99 -40.26
N LYS A 633 2.76 -29.50 -39.65
CA LYS A 633 3.63 -30.49 -40.28
C LYS A 633 2.90 -31.81 -40.58
N ALA A 634 2.12 -32.31 -39.63
CA ALA A 634 1.34 -33.54 -39.79
C ALA A 634 0.33 -33.42 -40.96
N ILE A 635 -0.21 -32.20 -41.21
CA ILE A 635 -1.11 -31.94 -42.35
C ILE A 635 -0.33 -31.93 -43.65
N GLU A 636 0.85 -31.33 -43.72
CA GLU A 636 1.74 -31.37 -44.88
C GLU A 636 2.13 -32.80 -45.25
N ASP A 637 2.46 -33.62 -44.23
CA ASP A 637 2.85 -35.02 -44.37
C ASP A 637 1.65 -35.96 -44.55
N ASN A 638 0.41 -35.47 -44.56
CA ASN A 638 -0.84 -36.24 -44.61
C ASN A 638 -0.93 -37.36 -43.54
N ASN A 639 -0.38 -37.08 -42.33
CA ASN A 639 -0.29 -38.00 -41.23
C ASN A 639 -1.51 -37.87 -40.27
N TYR A 640 -2.52 -38.70 -40.49
CA TYR A 640 -3.80 -38.66 -39.74
C TYR A 640 -3.61 -38.86 -38.25
N LEU A 641 -2.79 -39.83 -37.86
CA LEU A 641 -2.53 -40.10 -36.43
C LEU A 641 -1.81 -38.94 -35.74
N GLY A 642 -0.88 -38.30 -36.44
CA GLY A 642 -0.20 -37.10 -35.99
C GLY A 642 -1.12 -35.92 -35.82
N ILE A 643 -2.10 -35.76 -36.71
CA ILE A 643 -3.15 -34.70 -36.65
C ILE A 643 -4.05 -34.93 -35.43
N GLU A 644 -4.64 -36.13 -35.32
CA GLU A 644 -5.53 -36.45 -34.18
C GLU A 644 -4.82 -36.38 -32.84
N SER A 645 -3.55 -36.86 -32.72
CA SER A 645 -2.81 -36.70 -31.47
C SER A 645 -2.52 -35.25 -31.14
N SER A 646 -2.13 -34.44 -32.11
CA SER A 646 -1.83 -33.03 -31.88
C SER A 646 -3.05 -32.26 -31.40
N ILE A 647 -4.24 -32.52 -31.98
CA ILE A 647 -5.51 -31.89 -31.58
C ILE A 647 -5.90 -32.35 -30.17
N ARG A 648 -5.87 -33.67 -29.90
CA ARG A 648 -6.21 -34.24 -28.59
C ARG A 648 -5.29 -33.70 -27.47
N ASP A 649 -3.99 -33.53 -27.77
CA ASP A 649 -2.99 -33.04 -26.83
C ASP A 649 -3.05 -31.51 -26.65
N GLY A 650 -3.97 -30.81 -27.35
CA GLY A 650 -4.32 -29.40 -27.12
C GLY A 650 -3.73 -28.39 -28.10
N ALA A 651 -3.31 -28.82 -29.32
CA ALA A 651 -2.93 -27.87 -30.36
C ALA A 651 -4.10 -26.94 -30.72
N ILE A 652 -3.82 -25.69 -31.05
CA ILE A 652 -4.85 -24.73 -31.44
C ILE A 652 -5.21 -24.95 -32.91
N ILE A 653 -6.41 -25.51 -33.16
CA ILE A 653 -6.86 -25.97 -34.47
C ILE A 653 -7.01 -24.85 -35.48
N ASP A 654 -7.31 -23.61 -35.05
CA ASP A 654 -7.47 -22.42 -35.91
C ASP A 654 -6.30 -21.46 -35.84
N SER A 655 -5.16 -21.90 -35.27
CA SER A 655 -3.93 -21.11 -35.24
C SER A 655 -3.51 -20.66 -36.65
N LYS A 656 -2.95 -19.45 -36.77
CA LYS A 656 -2.53 -18.88 -38.03
C LYS A 656 -1.01 -18.83 -38.17
N ASN A 657 -0.53 -19.07 -39.39
CA ASN A 657 0.84 -18.74 -39.75
C ASN A 657 0.98 -17.30 -40.26
N VAL A 658 2.19 -16.84 -40.61
CA VAL A 658 2.48 -15.47 -41.10
C VAL A 658 1.71 -15.07 -42.34
N ASP A 659 1.20 -16.00 -43.13
CA ASP A 659 0.33 -15.74 -44.30
C ASP A 659 -1.14 -15.62 -43.88
N GLY A 660 -1.47 -15.82 -42.60
CA GLY A 660 -2.83 -15.91 -42.08
C GLY A 660 -3.53 -17.23 -42.40
N ARG A 661 -2.81 -18.26 -42.88
CA ARG A 661 -3.37 -19.58 -43.20
C ARG A 661 -3.54 -20.40 -41.93
N THR A 662 -4.72 -21.03 -41.79
CA THR A 662 -5.00 -22.01 -40.73
C THR A 662 -4.63 -23.45 -41.19
N PRO A 663 -4.56 -24.45 -40.26
CA PRO A 663 -4.46 -25.86 -40.64
C PRO A 663 -5.46 -26.29 -41.71
N LEU A 664 -6.71 -25.82 -41.64
CA LEU A 664 -7.73 -26.12 -42.63
C LEU A 664 -7.38 -25.55 -44.01
N HIS A 665 -6.79 -24.35 -44.13
CA HIS A 665 -6.31 -23.82 -45.40
C HIS A 665 -5.22 -24.72 -46.02
N TYR A 666 -4.31 -25.27 -45.21
CA TYR A 666 -3.28 -26.20 -45.69
C TYR A 666 -3.87 -27.52 -46.17
N ALA A 667 -4.77 -28.13 -45.42
CA ALA A 667 -5.45 -29.36 -45.79
C ALA A 667 -6.23 -29.23 -47.10
N VAL A 668 -6.93 -28.09 -47.25
CA VAL A 668 -7.68 -27.75 -48.48
C VAL A 668 -6.73 -27.50 -49.65
N ASN A 669 -5.64 -26.76 -49.47
CA ASN A 669 -4.67 -26.51 -50.54
C ASN A 669 -4.04 -27.78 -51.07
N ASN A 670 -3.81 -28.76 -50.21
CA ASN A 670 -3.19 -30.05 -50.53
C ASN A 670 -4.20 -31.09 -51.06
N GLY A 671 -5.49 -30.76 -51.07
CA GLY A 671 -6.54 -31.67 -51.54
C GLY A 671 -6.86 -32.85 -50.64
N HIS A 672 -6.42 -32.81 -49.39
CA HIS A 672 -6.53 -33.92 -48.44
C HIS A 672 -7.92 -34.00 -47.81
N ILE A 673 -8.93 -34.50 -48.53
CA ILE A 673 -10.36 -34.53 -48.08
C ILE A 673 -10.55 -35.19 -46.69
N LYS A 674 -9.82 -36.29 -46.42
CA LYS A 674 -9.91 -36.99 -45.14
C LYS A 674 -9.40 -36.09 -44.00
N VAL A 675 -8.28 -35.35 -44.20
CA VAL A 675 -7.74 -34.38 -43.26
C VAL A 675 -8.71 -33.23 -43.04
N VAL A 676 -9.30 -32.69 -44.13
CA VAL A 676 -10.34 -31.64 -44.05
C VAL A 676 -11.49 -32.11 -43.17
N ASN A 677 -12.01 -33.33 -43.35
CA ASN A 677 -13.07 -33.88 -42.54
C ASN A 677 -12.70 -34.06 -41.05
N ILE A 678 -11.46 -34.49 -40.76
CA ILE A 678 -10.96 -34.59 -39.38
C ILE A 678 -10.92 -33.21 -38.74
N LEU A 679 -10.35 -32.21 -39.40
CA LEU A 679 -10.27 -30.85 -38.86
C LEU A 679 -11.67 -30.25 -38.63
N LEU A 680 -12.60 -30.36 -39.59
CA LEU A 680 -13.97 -29.89 -39.47
C LEU A 680 -14.75 -30.61 -38.35
N ALA A 681 -14.55 -31.93 -38.21
CA ALA A 681 -15.16 -32.73 -37.14
C ALA A 681 -14.66 -32.31 -35.74
N ASN A 682 -13.42 -31.79 -35.63
CA ASN A 682 -12.82 -31.30 -34.39
C ASN A 682 -13.01 -29.78 -34.20
N GLY A 683 -13.88 -29.13 -34.99
CA GLY A 683 -14.31 -27.76 -34.77
C GLY A 683 -13.46 -26.68 -35.48
N ALA A 684 -12.68 -27.03 -36.48
CA ALA A 684 -12.00 -26.04 -37.34
C ALA A 684 -13.01 -25.10 -38.01
N ASP A 685 -12.78 -23.80 -37.91
CA ASP A 685 -13.67 -22.77 -38.46
C ASP A 685 -13.41 -22.55 -39.98
N ALA A 686 -14.33 -23.02 -40.80
CA ALA A 686 -14.26 -22.88 -42.24
C ALA A 686 -14.31 -21.41 -42.71
N THR A 687 -14.76 -20.48 -41.86
CA THR A 687 -14.90 -19.06 -42.24
C THR A 687 -13.65 -18.23 -42.04
N LYS A 688 -12.61 -18.77 -41.38
CA LYS A 688 -11.34 -18.07 -41.16
C LYS A 688 -10.71 -17.63 -42.47
N VAL A 689 -10.11 -16.43 -42.47
CA VAL A 689 -9.50 -15.84 -43.64
C VAL A 689 -7.98 -15.69 -43.50
N THR A 690 -7.31 -15.81 -44.64
CA THR A 690 -5.88 -15.44 -44.78
C THR A 690 -5.69 -13.92 -44.78
N ASN A 691 -4.46 -13.44 -44.76
CA ASN A 691 -4.14 -11.99 -44.85
C ASN A 691 -4.66 -11.35 -46.16
N LYS A 692 -4.93 -12.14 -47.21
CA LYS A 692 -5.53 -11.69 -48.48
C LYS A 692 -7.05 -11.79 -48.51
N GLY A 693 -7.67 -12.24 -47.40
CA GLY A 693 -9.11 -12.44 -47.30
C GLY A 693 -9.63 -13.72 -47.95
N ASN A 694 -8.76 -14.68 -48.27
CA ASN A 694 -9.17 -15.97 -48.78
C ASN A 694 -9.69 -16.86 -47.65
N THR A 695 -10.88 -17.41 -47.78
CA THR A 695 -11.39 -18.51 -46.96
C THR A 695 -10.86 -19.86 -47.46
N PRO A 696 -10.97 -20.95 -46.67
CA PRO A 696 -10.72 -22.29 -47.18
C PRO A 696 -11.52 -22.58 -48.46
N LEU A 697 -12.74 -22.04 -48.61
CA LEU A 697 -13.59 -22.19 -49.81
C LEU A 697 -12.97 -21.53 -51.05
N HIS A 698 -12.36 -20.35 -50.92
CA HIS A 698 -11.61 -19.74 -52.03
C HIS A 698 -10.43 -20.63 -52.47
N THR A 699 -9.72 -21.21 -51.46
CA THR A 699 -8.60 -22.10 -51.71
C THR A 699 -9.07 -23.38 -52.43
N ALA A 700 -10.18 -24.01 -51.97
CA ALA A 700 -10.78 -25.17 -52.61
C ALA A 700 -11.22 -24.86 -54.07
N ALA A 701 -11.87 -23.70 -54.27
CA ALA A 701 -12.30 -23.20 -55.58
C ALA A 701 -11.12 -22.97 -56.54
N SER A 702 -9.99 -22.45 -56.02
CA SER A 702 -8.76 -22.20 -56.79
C SER A 702 -8.05 -23.47 -57.27
N LYS A 703 -8.31 -24.60 -56.62
CA LYS A 703 -7.74 -25.92 -56.90
C LYS A 703 -8.75 -26.87 -57.52
N GLY A 704 -10.02 -26.50 -57.64
CA GLY A 704 -11.07 -27.33 -58.21
C GLY A 704 -11.52 -28.52 -57.39
N HIS A 705 -11.22 -28.50 -56.06
CA HIS A 705 -11.52 -29.64 -55.15
C HIS A 705 -12.99 -29.70 -54.79
N LYS A 706 -13.84 -30.30 -55.69
CA LYS A 706 -15.29 -30.38 -55.52
C LYS A 706 -15.73 -30.98 -54.18
N GLU A 707 -15.18 -32.14 -53.81
CA GLU A 707 -15.55 -32.86 -52.58
C GLU A 707 -15.25 -32.02 -51.35
N ILE A 708 -14.16 -31.26 -51.38
CA ILE A 708 -13.79 -30.34 -50.29
C ILE A 708 -14.74 -29.13 -50.23
N ILE A 709 -15.15 -28.59 -51.39
CA ILE A 709 -16.16 -27.51 -51.48
C ILE A 709 -17.45 -27.98 -50.79
N GLU A 710 -17.94 -29.17 -51.11
CA GLU A 710 -19.15 -29.73 -50.53
C GLU A 710 -19.01 -29.96 -49.02
N ALA A 711 -17.90 -30.51 -48.57
CA ALA A 711 -17.62 -30.73 -47.16
C ALA A 711 -17.59 -29.41 -46.36
N LEU A 712 -16.98 -28.32 -46.88
CA LEU A 712 -16.91 -27.01 -46.24
C LEU A 712 -18.31 -26.38 -46.16
N LEU A 713 -19.11 -26.45 -47.25
CA LEU A 713 -20.45 -25.84 -47.28
C LEU A 713 -21.46 -26.56 -46.39
N GLN A 714 -21.33 -27.88 -46.18
CA GLN A 714 -22.16 -28.65 -45.27
C GLN A 714 -21.94 -28.36 -43.81
N ARG A 715 -20.78 -27.84 -43.41
CA ARG A 715 -20.41 -27.57 -42.01
C ARG A 715 -20.75 -26.16 -41.52
N VAL A 716 -21.04 -25.24 -42.46
CA VAL A 716 -21.45 -23.88 -42.08
C VAL A 716 -22.95 -23.84 -41.83
N SER A 717 -23.35 -23.22 -40.73
CA SER A 717 -24.77 -23.08 -40.38
C SER A 717 -25.56 -22.30 -41.43
N HIS A 718 -26.81 -22.66 -41.66
CA HIS A 718 -27.66 -22.09 -42.74
C HIS A 718 -27.76 -20.56 -42.70
N ASN A 719 -27.77 -19.94 -41.51
CA ASN A 719 -27.82 -18.47 -41.35
C ASN A 719 -26.53 -17.77 -41.81
N LYS A 720 -25.41 -18.45 -41.85
CA LYS A 720 -24.09 -17.92 -42.26
C LYS A 720 -23.68 -18.41 -43.66
N LEU A 721 -24.40 -19.34 -44.25
CA LEU A 721 -24.00 -19.98 -45.51
C LEU A 721 -23.92 -18.98 -46.66
N SER A 722 -24.89 -18.06 -46.76
CA SER A 722 -24.89 -17.02 -47.80
C SER A 722 -23.68 -16.10 -47.76
N ASP A 723 -23.34 -15.64 -46.53
CA ASP A 723 -22.18 -14.77 -46.31
C ASP A 723 -20.87 -15.50 -46.57
N PHE A 724 -20.80 -16.78 -46.22
CA PHE A 724 -19.61 -17.60 -46.39
C PHE A 724 -19.33 -17.92 -47.86
N ILE A 725 -20.33 -18.37 -48.61
CA ILE A 725 -20.15 -18.77 -50.00
C ILE A 725 -19.84 -17.57 -50.93
N ASN A 726 -20.39 -16.39 -50.57
CA ASN A 726 -20.22 -15.15 -51.32
C ASN A 726 -19.19 -14.20 -50.69
N ALA A 727 -18.40 -14.68 -49.70
CA ALA A 727 -17.32 -13.92 -49.14
C ALA A 727 -16.36 -13.38 -50.18
N LYS A 728 -15.96 -12.10 -50.07
CA LYS A 728 -15.06 -11.44 -51.02
C LYS A 728 -13.65 -11.35 -50.48
N THR A 729 -12.65 -11.61 -51.27
CA THR A 729 -11.25 -11.40 -50.93
C THR A 729 -10.93 -9.92 -50.74
N ILE A 730 -9.97 -9.59 -49.84
CA ILE A 730 -9.62 -8.21 -49.52
C ILE A 730 -9.01 -7.48 -50.71
N VAL A 731 -8.13 -8.13 -51.48
CA VAL A 731 -7.37 -7.49 -52.56
C VAL A 731 -8.22 -7.26 -53.80
N LYS A 732 -8.76 -8.35 -54.37
CA LYS A 732 -9.49 -8.29 -55.65
C LYS A 732 -11.02 -8.21 -55.52
N GLY A 733 -11.56 -8.45 -54.33
CA GLY A 733 -13.01 -8.54 -54.10
C GLY A 733 -13.65 -9.73 -54.81
N THR A 734 -12.86 -10.77 -55.14
CA THR A 734 -13.34 -11.98 -55.81
C THR A 734 -14.03 -12.92 -54.81
N THR A 735 -15.11 -13.58 -55.23
CA THR A 735 -15.73 -14.69 -54.48
C THR A 735 -15.16 -16.03 -54.95
N SER A 736 -15.45 -17.10 -54.20
CA SER A 736 -15.04 -18.45 -54.55
C SER A 736 -15.55 -18.84 -55.97
N LEU A 737 -16.73 -18.34 -56.40
CA LEU A 737 -17.25 -18.55 -57.75
C LEU A 737 -16.40 -17.86 -58.84
N HIS A 738 -15.97 -16.61 -58.61
CA HIS A 738 -15.02 -15.94 -59.50
C HIS A 738 -13.75 -16.76 -59.68
N VAL A 739 -13.20 -17.24 -58.56
CA VAL A 739 -11.94 -17.99 -58.53
C VAL A 739 -12.07 -19.34 -59.25
N ALA A 740 -13.16 -20.09 -59.02
CA ALA A 740 -13.40 -21.35 -59.73
C ALA A 740 -13.59 -21.14 -61.25
N THR A 741 -14.27 -20.07 -61.63
CA THR A 741 -14.52 -19.71 -63.02
C THR A 741 -13.24 -19.28 -63.77
N GLU A 742 -12.44 -18.37 -63.13
CA GLU A 742 -11.16 -17.90 -63.68
C GLU A 742 -10.18 -19.05 -63.93
N ASN A 743 -10.21 -20.08 -63.05
CA ASN A 743 -9.36 -21.27 -63.14
C ASN A 743 -9.99 -22.45 -63.99
N SER A 744 -11.16 -22.24 -64.61
CA SER A 744 -11.80 -23.21 -65.47
C SER A 744 -12.21 -24.54 -64.79
N PHE A 745 -12.59 -24.52 -63.51
CA PHE A 745 -13.00 -25.70 -62.73
C PHE A 745 -14.52 -25.91 -62.79
N PHE A 746 -15.05 -26.52 -63.84
CA PHE A 746 -16.48 -26.69 -64.06
C PHE A 746 -17.24 -27.32 -62.88
N GLU A 747 -16.75 -28.44 -62.34
CA GLU A 747 -17.42 -29.12 -61.23
C GLU A 747 -17.44 -28.26 -59.92
N ALA A 748 -16.40 -27.46 -59.70
CA ALA A 748 -16.39 -26.50 -58.62
C ALA A 748 -17.41 -25.37 -58.80
N VAL A 749 -17.50 -24.82 -60.03
CA VAL A 749 -18.52 -23.80 -60.40
C VAL A 749 -19.91 -24.35 -60.13
N LYS A 750 -20.17 -25.58 -60.65
CA LYS A 750 -21.46 -26.26 -60.45
C LYS A 750 -21.80 -26.49 -58.98
N SER A 751 -20.84 -26.95 -58.19
CA SER A 751 -21.04 -27.15 -56.75
C SER A 751 -21.33 -25.85 -55.98
N LEU A 752 -20.62 -24.76 -56.30
CA LEU A 752 -20.86 -23.46 -55.69
C LEU A 752 -22.25 -22.91 -56.02
N LEU A 753 -22.68 -22.96 -57.31
CA LEU A 753 -24.01 -22.53 -57.71
C LEU A 753 -25.11 -23.37 -57.06
N LYS A 754 -24.92 -24.71 -56.95
CA LYS A 754 -25.83 -25.64 -56.25
C LYS A 754 -26.12 -25.21 -54.80
N HIS A 755 -25.13 -24.59 -54.09
CA HIS A 755 -25.25 -24.15 -52.72
C HIS A 755 -25.59 -22.65 -52.56
N GLY A 756 -25.96 -21.96 -53.65
CA GLY A 756 -26.49 -20.60 -53.63
C GLY A 756 -25.42 -19.49 -53.80
N ALA A 757 -24.37 -19.77 -54.56
CA ALA A 757 -23.45 -18.70 -54.91
C ALA A 757 -24.14 -17.66 -55.82
N ILE A 758 -23.80 -16.39 -55.61
CA ILE A 758 -24.29 -15.26 -56.41
C ILE A 758 -23.55 -15.27 -57.77
N TYR A 759 -24.31 -15.49 -58.88
CA TYR A 759 -23.74 -15.69 -60.22
C TYR A 759 -23.22 -14.39 -60.84
N ASN A 760 -23.82 -13.24 -60.53
CA ASN A 760 -23.58 -11.94 -61.17
C ASN A 760 -22.91 -10.91 -60.23
N ILE A 761 -22.37 -11.36 -59.09
CA ILE A 761 -21.65 -10.47 -58.15
C ILE A 761 -20.40 -9.89 -58.84
N LYS A 762 -20.17 -8.59 -58.65
CA LYS A 762 -19.00 -7.91 -59.20
C LYS A 762 -17.82 -7.88 -58.24
N ASN A 763 -16.62 -8.15 -58.70
CA ASN A 763 -15.39 -7.94 -58.00
C ASN A 763 -15.00 -6.45 -57.99
N LYS A 764 -13.83 -6.07 -57.42
CA LYS A 764 -13.35 -4.68 -57.38
C LYS A 764 -13.01 -4.10 -58.76
N GLU A 765 -12.82 -4.93 -59.79
CA GLU A 765 -12.60 -4.53 -61.16
C GLU A 765 -13.94 -4.39 -61.94
N GLY A 766 -15.07 -4.56 -61.25
CA GLY A 766 -16.40 -4.54 -61.90
C GLY A 766 -16.76 -5.79 -62.66
N LYS A 767 -15.91 -6.84 -62.63
CA LYS A 767 -16.13 -8.08 -63.42
C LYS A 767 -16.97 -9.09 -62.63
N THR A 768 -17.91 -9.73 -63.27
CA THR A 768 -18.69 -10.87 -62.81
C THR A 768 -17.91 -12.18 -63.00
N PRO A 769 -18.32 -13.31 -62.36
CA PRO A 769 -17.76 -14.61 -62.70
C PRO A 769 -17.81 -14.94 -64.19
N LEU A 770 -18.91 -14.60 -64.86
CA LEU A 770 -19.06 -14.82 -66.34
C LEU A 770 -17.99 -14.07 -67.14
N ASP A 771 -17.68 -12.80 -66.76
CA ASP A 771 -16.64 -12.01 -67.43
C ASP A 771 -15.23 -12.58 -67.33
N LEU A 772 -15.00 -13.44 -66.31
CA LEU A 772 -13.71 -14.11 -66.04
C LEU A 772 -13.65 -15.51 -66.66
N SER A 773 -14.76 -16.01 -67.29
CA SER A 773 -14.83 -17.37 -67.83
C SER A 773 -13.95 -17.54 -69.08
N ARG A 774 -13.09 -18.57 -69.06
CA ARG A 774 -12.26 -18.98 -70.20
C ARG A 774 -12.64 -20.36 -70.74
N ASP A 775 -13.47 -21.07 -69.99
CA ASP A 775 -13.96 -22.39 -70.40
C ASP A 775 -15.36 -22.30 -71.03
N GLN A 776 -15.55 -22.94 -72.14
CA GLN A 776 -16.82 -22.82 -72.87
C GLN A 776 -18.01 -23.45 -72.12
N ASN A 777 -17.80 -24.55 -71.33
CA ASN A 777 -18.88 -25.18 -70.60
C ASN A 777 -19.30 -24.29 -69.41
N ILE A 778 -18.34 -23.65 -68.70
CA ILE A 778 -18.62 -22.67 -67.61
C ILE A 778 -19.34 -21.46 -68.24
N THR A 779 -18.86 -20.92 -69.35
CA THR A 779 -19.48 -19.78 -70.00
C THR A 779 -20.93 -20.12 -70.39
N ASN A 780 -21.18 -21.30 -70.97
CA ASN A 780 -22.51 -21.73 -71.30
C ASN A 780 -23.44 -21.88 -70.08
N LEU A 781 -22.93 -22.46 -68.97
CA LEU A 781 -23.65 -22.62 -67.73
C LEU A 781 -24.01 -21.28 -67.10
N LEU A 782 -23.07 -20.34 -67.01
CA LEU A 782 -23.31 -19.02 -66.40
C LEU A 782 -24.22 -18.15 -67.27
N LYS A 783 -24.09 -18.17 -68.58
CA LYS A 783 -25.04 -17.52 -69.50
C LYS A 783 -26.43 -18.10 -69.35
N LEU A 784 -26.57 -19.41 -69.24
CA LEU A 784 -27.84 -20.04 -69.00
C LEU A 784 -28.48 -19.59 -67.70
N VAL A 785 -27.69 -19.48 -66.59
CA VAL A 785 -28.17 -18.92 -65.34
C VAL A 785 -28.64 -17.49 -65.46
N GLU A 786 -27.89 -16.63 -66.15
CA GLU A 786 -28.25 -15.25 -66.43
C GLU A 786 -29.55 -15.15 -67.22
N GLU A 787 -29.66 -15.93 -68.33
CA GLU A 787 -30.84 -15.99 -69.12
C GLU A 787 -32.09 -16.46 -68.37
N LEU A 788 -31.96 -17.46 -67.52
CA LEU A 788 -33.06 -17.93 -66.68
C LEU A 788 -33.56 -16.91 -65.67
N PHE A 789 -32.63 -16.15 -65.03
CA PHE A 789 -32.98 -15.07 -64.13
C PHE A 789 -33.68 -13.91 -64.82
N GLU A 790 -33.25 -13.54 -66.03
CA GLU A 790 -33.91 -12.54 -66.85
C GLU A 790 -35.30 -12.98 -67.30
N ASN A 791 -35.45 -14.25 -67.71
CA ASN A 791 -36.76 -14.83 -68.04
C ASN A 791 -37.70 -14.85 -66.83
N ALA A 792 -37.18 -15.16 -65.61
CA ALA A 792 -37.96 -15.13 -64.37
C ALA A 792 -38.38 -13.70 -64.00
N LYS A 793 -37.57 -12.70 -64.26
CA LYS A 793 -37.86 -11.29 -64.05
C LYS A 793 -38.99 -10.80 -65.04
N ASN A 794 -38.94 -11.26 -66.28
CA ASN A 794 -39.86 -10.85 -67.29
C ASN A 794 -41.15 -11.74 -67.40
N GLY A 795 -41.29 -12.76 -66.55
CA GLY A 795 -42.42 -13.65 -66.49
C GLY A 795 -42.50 -14.63 -67.65
N ASN A 796 -41.42 -14.84 -68.41
CA ASN A 796 -41.36 -15.70 -69.54
C ASN A 796 -41.44 -17.19 -69.17
N VAL A 797 -42.52 -17.87 -69.59
CA VAL A 797 -42.77 -19.29 -69.33
C VAL A 797 -41.85 -20.27 -70.04
N GLU A 798 -41.09 -19.83 -71.07
CA GLU A 798 -40.08 -20.64 -71.75
C GLU A 798 -38.96 -21.16 -70.75
N ILE A 799 -38.79 -20.51 -69.71
CA ILE A 799 -37.90 -20.95 -68.61
C ILE A 799 -38.18 -22.39 -68.20
N ILE A 800 -39.44 -22.83 -68.18
CA ILE A 800 -39.87 -24.16 -67.82
C ILE A 800 -39.35 -25.25 -68.76
N SER A 801 -39.45 -24.99 -70.05
CA SER A 801 -38.94 -25.93 -71.07
C SER A 801 -37.43 -26.03 -71.09
N LYS A 802 -36.73 -24.90 -70.84
CA LYS A 802 -35.29 -24.84 -70.74
C LYS A 802 -34.80 -25.62 -69.53
N LEU A 803 -35.44 -25.40 -68.34
CA LEU A 803 -35.10 -26.15 -67.11
C LEU A 803 -35.34 -27.67 -67.28
N ARG A 804 -36.36 -28.10 -68.00
CA ARG A 804 -36.59 -29.54 -68.31
C ARG A 804 -35.54 -30.16 -69.21
N ALA A 805 -34.95 -29.40 -70.11
CA ALA A 805 -33.92 -29.87 -71.03
C ALA A 805 -32.52 -30.00 -70.45
N ILE A 806 -32.26 -29.42 -69.28
CA ILE A 806 -30.97 -29.44 -68.58
C ILE A 806 -30.82 -30.76 -67.82
N LYS A 807 -29.57 -31.27 -67.75
CA LYS A 807 -29.22 -32.44 -66.91
C LYS A 807 -29.64 -32.24 -65.45
N PRO A 808 -30.09 -33.27 -64.74
CA PRO A 808 -30.60 -33.11 -63.37
C PRO A 808 -29.65 -32.41 -62.42
N ASP A 809 -28.37 -32.72 -62.44
CA ASP A 809 -27.36 -32.13 -61.54
C ASP A 809 -27.02 -30.67 -61.90
N GLU A 810 -27.02 -30.29 -63.16
CA GLU A 810 -26.89 -28.91 -63.66
C GLU A 810 -28.14 -28.09 -63.31
N ARG A 811 -29.33 -28.71 -63.40
CA ARG A 811 -30.59 -28.08 -63.03
C ARG A 811 -30.62 -27.60 -61.60
N VAL A 812 -30.11 -28.41 -60.66
CA VAL A 812 -30.02 -28.02 -59.25
C VAL A 812 -29.06 -26.83 -59.05
N ALA A 813 -27.92 -26.85 -59.78
CA ALA A 813 -26.95 -25.75 -59.70
C ALA A 813 -27.56 -24.42 -60.18
N VAL A 814 -28.26 -24.45 -61.32
CA VAL A 814 -28.86 -23.27 -61.91
C VAL A 814 -30.01 -22.72 -61.11
N THR A 815 -30.90 -23.58 -60.59
CA THR A 815 -32.06 -23.15 -59.76
C THR A 815 -31.72 -22.67 -58.35
N ASN A 816 -30.63 -23.13 -57.80
CA ASN A 816 -30.16 -22.70 -56.47
C ASN A 816 -29.24 -21.46 -56.53
N ALA A 817 -28.71 -21.08 -57.73
CA ALA A 817 -27.97 -19.83 -57.88
C ALA A 817 -28.74 -18.63 -57.32
N ARG A 818 -28.04 -17.58 -57.00
CA ARG A 818 -28.59 -16.33 -56.45
C ARG A 818 -28.17 -15.15 -57.33
N ASP A 819 -29.06 -14.14 -57.40
CA ASP A 819 -28.72 -12.84 -58.03
C ASP A 819 -27.90 -11.96 -57.04
N ASP A 820 -27.52 -10.76 -57.50
CA ASP A 820 -26.75 -9.78 -56.70
C ASP A 820 -27.47 -9.28 -55.43
N GLN A 821 -28.79 -9.50 -55.34
CA GLN A 821 -29.59 -9.27 -54.16
C GLN A 821 -29.76 -10.53 -53.28
N GLY A 822 -29.11 -11.63 -53.60
CA GLY A 822 -29.22 -12.92 -52.89
C GLY A 822 -30.55 -13.64 -53.13
N LYS A 823 -31.32 -13.29 -54.14
CA LYS A 823 -32.63 -13.88 -54.44
C LYS A 823 -32.48 -15.09 -55.33
N SER A 824 -33.31 -16.11 -55.08
CA SER A 824 -33.39 -17.28 -55.96
C SER A 824 -34.30 -17.00 -57.19
N LEU A 825 -34.17 -17.87 -58.21
CA LEU A 825 -35.00 -17.79 -59.41
C LEU A 825 -36.51 -17.70 -59.13
N VAL A 826 -37.01 -18.48 -58.18
CA VAL A 826 -38.41 -18.43 -57.72
C VAL A 826 -38.73 -17.11 -57.03
N GLN A 827 -37.85 -16.59 -56.14
CA GLN A 827 -38.06 -15.32 -55.47
C GLN A 827 -38.06 -14.14 -56.43
N VAL A 828 -37.22 -14.16 -57.45
CA VAL A 828 -37.23 -13.14 -58.52
C VAL A 828 -38.57 -13.14 -59.23
N ALA A 829 -39.13 -14.31 -59.63
CA ALA A 829 -40.49 -14.41 -60.25
C ALA A 829 -41.60 -13.88 -59.33
N VAL A 830 -41.52 -14.18 -57.97
CA VAL A 830 -42.53 -13.69 -56.99
C VAL A 830 -42.45 -12.18 -56.85
N ILE A 831 -41.24 -11.63 -56.70
CA ILE A 831 -41.03 -10.19 -56.48
C ILE A 831 -41.54 -9.40 -57.71
N ASN A 832 -41.37 -9.94 -58.91
CA ASN A 832 -41.88 -9.30 -60.10
C ASN A 832 -43.35 -9.66 -60.48
N LYS A 833 -44.10 -10.21 -59.51
CA LYS A 833 -45.55 -10.50 -59.57
C LYS A 833 -45.93 -11.64 -60.59
N HIS A 834 -45.01 -12.52 -60.93
CA HIS A 834 -45.24 -13.66 -61.78
C HIS A 834 -45.59 -14.95 -61.00
N SER A 835 -46.67 -14.90 -60.21
CA SER A 835 -47.06 -15.97 -59.32
C SER A 835 -47.30 -17.33 -59.96
N ASN A 836 -47.86 -17.37 -61.19
CA ASN A 836 -48.06 -18.61 -61.91
C ASN A 836 -46.69 -19.23 -62.30
N LEU A 837 -45.78 -18.43 -62.83
CA LEU A 837 -44.40 -18.89 -63.10
C LEU A 837 -43.72 -19.39 -61.90
N ALA A 838 -43.82 -18.67 -60.74
CA ALA A 838 -43.20 -19.07 -59.47
C ALA A 838 -43.74 -20.43 -58.96
N SER A 839 -45.06 -20.67 -59.06
CA SER A 839 -45.69 -21.98 -58.73
C SER A 839 -45.18 -23.12 -59.60
N ARG A 840 -45.05 -22.92 -60.94
CA ARG A 840 -44.51 -23.91 -61.89
C ARG A 840 -43.01 -24.17 -61.63
N LEU A 841 -42.24 -23.17 -61.32
CA LEU A 841 -40.83 -23.34 -60.87
C LEU A 841 -40.72 -24.19 -59.65
N LEU A 842 -41.60 -23.97 -58.66
CA LEU A 842 -41.62 -24.77 -57.42
C LEU A 842 -42.01 -26.25 -57.70
N GLU A 843 -42.93 -26.52 -58.71
CA GLU A 843 -43.27 -27.87 -59.13
C GLU A 843 -42.08 -28.64 -59.66
N ILE A 844 -41.29 -27.98 -60.52
CA ILE A 844 -40.07 -28.57 -61.14
C ILE A 844 -39.03 -28.89 -60.03
N LEU A 845 -38.93 -28.07 -59.05
CA LEU A 845 -38.05 -28.27 -57.92
C LEU A 845 -38.48 -29.37 -56.95
N LYS A 846 -39.81 -29.76 -56.97
CA LYS A 846 -40.42 -30.82 -56.16
C LYS A 846 -40.50 -32.18 -56.88
N SER A 847 -40.16 -32.29 -58.16
CA SER A 847 -40.31 -33.57 -58.95
C SER A 847 -39.34 -34.64 -58.38
N PRO A 848 -39.78 -35.95 -58.34
CA PRO A 848 -39.18 -37.02 -57.57
C PRO A 848 -37.85 -37.61 -58.08
N ASP A 849 -37.32 -37.08 -59.14
CA ASP A 849 -36.05 -37.57 -59.72
C ASP A 849 -34.78 -37.16 -58.98
N GLN A 850 -34.91 -36.75 -57.72
CA GLN A 850 -33.78 -36.36 -56.83
C GLN A 850 -33.71 -37.19 -55.60
N SER A 851 -32.74 -38.09 -55.56
CA SER A 851 -32.27 -38.83 -54.42
C SER A 851 -31.53 -37.95 -53.37
N LEU A 852 -32.20 -36.87 -52.96
CA LEU A 852 -31.75 -36.05 -51.82
C LEU A 852 -32.99 -35.49 -51.13
N GLN A 853 -33.40 -36.18 -50.07
CA GLN A 853 -34.30 -35.63 -49.06
C GLN A 853 -33.57 -34.42 -48.41
N ASP A 854 -33.70 -33.24 -49.03
CA ASP A 854 -33.19 -32.02 -48.46
C ASP A 854 -34.29 -31.34 -47.62
N VAL A 855 -34.20 -31.46 -46.31
CA VAL A 855 -35.02 -30.78 -45.29
C VAL A 855 -35.08 -29.26 -45.51
N SER A 856 -34.19 -28.75 -46.38
CA SER A 856 -34.10 -27.33 -46.78
C SER A 856 -35.25 -26.86 -47.70
N VAL A 857 -35.90 -27.72 -48.44
CA VAL A 857 -36.99 -27.34 -49.36
C VAL A 857 -38.31 -27.10 -48.59
N GLU A 858 -38.62 -27.92 -47.57
CA GLU A 858 -39.83 -27.72 -46.75
C GLU A 858 -39.77 -26.45 -45.87
N ASN A 859 -38.59 -26.11 -45.31
CA ASN A 859 -38.42 -24.88 -44.55
C ASN A 859 -38.40 -23.64 -45.46
N ARG A 860 -37.97 -23.75 -46.71
CA ARG A 860 -38.00 -22.66 -47.72
C ARG A 860 -39.42 -22.37 -48.26
N VAL A 861 -40.31 -23.36 -48.29
CA VAL A 861 -41.74 -23.18 -48.64
C VAL A 861 -42.50 -22.53 -47.48
N LYS A 862 -42.15 -22.82 -46.24
CA LYS A 862 -42.76 -22.15 -45.07
C LYS A 862 -42.37 -20.67 -44.89
N SER A 863 -41.20 -20.26 -45.36
CA SER A 863 -40.78 -18.85 -45.34
C SER A 863 -41.37 -18.00 -46.50
N LEU A 864 -42.02 -18.62 -47.49
CA LEU A 864 -42.70 -17.97 -48.62
C LEU A 864 -44.22 -17.78 -48.38
N LYS A 865 -44.74 -18.07 -47.22
CA LYS A 865 -46.06 -17.64 -46.82
C LYS A 865 -46.06 -16.15 -46.47
N LEU A 866 -46.18 -15.30 -47.46
CA LEU A 866 -46.74 -13.97 -47.44
C LEU A 866 -48.06 -13.98 -48.14
#